data_0a7d8e7a04016397e17d474253f5e82f
#
_entry.id   0a7d8e7a04016397e17d474253f5e82f
#
_cell.length_a   1.000
_cell.length_b   1.000
_cell.length_c   1.000
_cell.angle_alpha   90.00
_cell.angle_beta   90.00
_cell.angle_gamma   90.00
#
_symmetry.space_group_name_H-M   'P 1'
#
loop_
_entity.id
_entity.type
_entity.pdbx_description
1 polymer ?
#
loop_
_entity_poly.entity_id
_entity_poly.type
_entity_poly.pdbx_seq_one_letter_code
_entity_poly.pdbx_strand_id
1 'polypeptide(L)'
;MRKCLISCMMIVCSTMLNAQEQAPKTKRITNIAVGLNHHHDSLLNSRLNVGLVSEVDSLRGLQVGLLYGGIRHDAHGALISGLANASHALKGVQIAGFTNLVFTPLRGLQLSAFTNTAMGMNGGLQLTGLSNITAGDTRGVQIAAYNYADTLRGTQIGLINAAAYRPKGVQIGFLNYSRDAQTRRYGLINLSPETRVDYMLFGGTSSKINAALRFKNKTSYRILGFGTHYMGFNREFSGDIFYRFGQYIPLSSKWTLSGDLGLYFIEIAKKKTIEGPRHLYSLQAHLNLDYQINSVVGAYISTGYGTTRYYGSHENYRSRPMIEAGITLHYDRNQEAETKWIDEKIRDYNFQMRLLEQAKSDSLFRFYDHNYTKQRWGNALAGVVGINVFVHCFDRFVLRRDFAKTTLNSTWNNFRHAFVWDNDNFKTNLFAHPYHGNLYFNSARSNGFSFWQSVPFTIGGSMMWEFFGEKEPPALNDMLATSFGGVAIGEVFHRVSALILNDRAHGTNRLFREMAATIINPMQGLKRILNGDVWRTRNKNFLYHDFSEIPVELLMSVGDRYLADNGTIFRGEHQPFVTFSLRYGDPFNQNTSSPYDYFTANIAMGFTGNQPFVHGFHLTGRLWSKLVYDGKEGQTLCGIFQHFNYYDSQSVKDGSSQTPYRISEAAAIGPGMIWRFPEIGNKNKLEQSVFADLILLGGTKSDYYSFIDRDYNMGSGYSFKSRTEMTFPYFGRLSLNLDYYRIYTWKGYENKNYTTIDPLYLNAQGDKSNAELMVINPVLLIQMKHNWGMELSSNFYMRKTRYAYHDNVATRTFEFRAGLVYRF
;
A
#
# COMPACT_ATOMS: atom_id res chain seq x y z
N MET A 1 1.52 -25.78 -20.46
CA MET A 1 1.17 -24.53 -19.77
C MET A 1 2.33 -23.85 -19.01
N ARG A 2 3.18 -24.55 -18.23
CA ARG A 2 4.31 -23.91 -17.50
C ARG A 2 5.36 -23.22 -18.39
N LYS A 3 5.73 -23.78 -19.53
CA LYS A 3 6.69 -23.15 -20.46
C LYS A 3 6.12 -21.93 -21.20
N CYS A 4 4.81 -21.89 -21.44
CA CYS A 4 4.16 -20.74 -22.08
C CYS A 4 4.07 -19.52 -21.16
N LEU A 5 3.80 -19.68 -19.85
CA LEU A 5 3.66 -18.55 -18.94
C LEU A 5 4.99 -17.82 -18.70
N ILE A 6 6.08 -18.59 -18.51
CA ILE A 6 7.42 -18.01 -18.32
C ILE A 6 7.92 -17.34 -19.61
N SER A 7 7.65 -17.95 -20.77
CA SER A 7 7.94 -17.32 -22.08
C SER A 7 7.11 -16.06 -22.29
N CYS A 8 5.82 -16.05 -21.94
CA CYS A 8 4.98 -14.85 -22.04
C CYS A 8 5.46 -13.72 -21.12
N MET A 9 5.88 -14.03 -19.89
CA MET A 9 6.46 -13.03 -18.96
C MET A 9 7.77 -12.45 -19.50
N MET A 10 8.67 -13.27 -20.00
CA MET A 10 9.93 -12.79 -20.60
C MET A 10 9.71 -11.98 -21.87
N ILE A 11 8.69 -12.30 -22.64
CA ILE A 11 8.38 -11.66 -23.93
C ILE A 11 7.75 -10.28 -23.70
N VAL A 12 6.86 -10.09 -22.72
CA VAL A 12 6.32 -8.75 -22.37
C VAL A 12 7.45 -7.81 -21.93
N CYS A 13 8.43 -8.31 -21.21
CA CYS A 13 9.60 -7.51 -20.80
C CYS A 13 10.62 -7.32 -21.95
N SER A 14 10.82 -8.31 -22.84
CA SER A 14 11.81 -8.21 -23.92
C SER A 14 11.35 -7.34 -25.10
N THR A 15 10.04 -7.25 -25.35
CA THR A 15 9.51 -6.39 -26.41
C THR A 15 9.56 -4.90 -26.07
N MET A 16 9.60 -4.56 -24.78
CA MET A 16 9.83 -3.19 -24.35
C MET A 16 11.31 -2.77 -24.43
N LEU A 17 12.21 -3.69 -24.77
CA LEU A 17 13.66 -3.54 -24.62
C LEU A 17 14.41 -2.89 -25.79
N ASN A 18 13.80 -2.64 -26.95
CA ASN A 18 14.53 -2.22 -28.17
C ASN A 18 14.11 -0.87 -28.75
N ALA A 19 13.85 0.12 -27.89
CA ALA A 19 13.71 1.52 -28.35
C ALA A 19 15.09 2.23 -28.34
N GLN A 20 16.07 1.70 -29.09
CA GLN A 20 17.26 2.47 -29.46
C GLN A 20 17.03 3.07 -30.86
N GLU A 21 17.24 4.39 -30.96
CA GLU A 21 17.22 5.12 -32.24
C GLU A 21 18.23 4.49 -33.21
N GLN A 22 17.69 3.86 -34.27
CA GLN A 22 18.44 3.54 -35.46
C GLN A 22 17.94 4.38 -36.63
N ALA A 23 18.88 4.77 -37.50
CA ALA A 23 18.65 5.53 -38.72
C ALA A 23 17.49 5.03 -39.60
N PRO A 24 16.79 5.87 -40.38
CA PRO A 24 15.52 5.53 -41.01
C PRO A 24 15.68 4.45 -42.08
N LYS A 25 15.20 3.24 -41.74
CA LYS A 25 14.97 2.16 -42.72
C LYS A 25 13.64 2.43 -43.42
N THR A 26 13.55 2.11 -44.69
CA THR A 26 12.35 2.25 -45.56
C THR A 26 11.11 1.67 -44.91
N LYS A 27 10.06 2.51 -44.75
CA LYS A 27 8.75 2.12 -44.19
C LYS A 27 8.10 1.02 -44.98
N ARG A 28 7.92 -0.17 -44.41
CA ARG A 28 7.13 -1.25 -44.95
C ARG A 28 5.66 -1.04 -44.56
N ILE A 29 4.76 -1.00 -45.55
CA ILE A 29 3.32 -0.88 -45.30
C ILE A 29 2.73 -2.29 -45.38
N THR A 30 2.20 -2.79 -44.27
CA THR A 30 1.41 -4.03 -44.22
C THR A 30 -0.04 -3.69 -43.89
N ASN A 31 -0.97 -4.16 -44.69
CA ASN A 31 -2.40 -3.97 -44.43
C ASN A 31 -2.90 -4.85 -43.27
N ILE A 32 -2.31 -6.02 -43.09
CA ILE A 32 -2.70 -7.00 -42.07
C ILE A 32 -1.43 -7.64 -41.49
N ALA A 33 -1.33 -7.66 -40.17
CA ALA A 33 -0.29 -8.38 -39.44
C ALA A 33 -0.94 -9.25 -38.36
N VAL A 34 -0.68 -10.55 -38.40
CA VAL A 34 -1.19 -11.53 -37.44
C VAL A 34 -0.02 -12.41 -37.00
N GLY A 35 0.17 -12.54 -35.68
CA GLY A 35 1.23 -13.38 -35.12
C GLY A 35 1.24 -13.31 -33.59
N LEU A 36 1.95 -14.24 -32.95
CA LEU A 36 2.02 -14.30 -31.48
C LEU A 36 2.73 -13.07 -30.90
N ASN A 37 3.83 -12.65 -31.53
CA ASN A 37 4.60 -11.49 -31.13
C ASN A 37 5.07 -10.72 -32.36
N HIS A 38 4.74 -9.44 -32.40
CA HIS A 38 5.25 -8.52 -33.39
C HIS A 38 6.28 -7.61 -32.71
N HIS A 39 7.53 -8.00 -32.79
CA HIS A 39 8.65 -7.19 -32.32
C HIS A 39 9.53 -6.82 -33.50
N HIS A 40 9.79 -5.53 -33.71
CA HIS A 40 10.37 -5.12 -34.96
C HIS A 40 11.54 -4.18 -34.91
N ASP A 41 12.58 -4.60 -35.63
CA ASP A 41 13.65 -3.72 -36.16
C ASP A 41 13.21 -2.93 -37.42
N SER A 42 12.00 -3.09 -37.91
CA SER A 42 11.48 -2.39 -39.11
C SER A 42 10.17 -1.66 -38.79
N LEU A 43 10.07 -0.42 -39.24
CA LEU A 43 8.92 0.44 -39.12
C LEU A 43 7.70 -0.13 -39.86
N LEU A 44 6.77 -0.70 -39.14
CA LEU A 44 5.53 -1.30 -39.65
C LEU A 44 4.34 -0.34 -39.47
N ASN A 45 3.72 0.04 -40.60
CA ASN A 45 2.41 0.69 -40.58
C ASN A 45 1.33 -0.35 -40.83
N SER A 46 0.33 -0.47 -39.96
CA SER A 46 -0.70 -1.51 -40.06
C SER A 46 -2.11 -0.93 -40.07
N ARG A 47 -3.04 -1.62 -40.76
CA ARG A 47 -4.48 -1.37 -40.65
C ARG A 47 -5.15 -2.36 -39.70
N LEU A 48 -4.71 -3.62 -39.72
CA LEU A 48 -5.16 -4.64 -38.78
C LEU A 48 -3.92 -5.30 -38.18
N ASN A 49 -3.81 -5.32 -36.87
CA ASN A 49 -2.72 -5.95 -36.17
C ASN A 49 -3.27 -6.81 -35.02
N VAL A 50 -2.93 -8.11 -35.00
CA VAL A 50 -3.41 -9.06 -33.99
C VAL A 50 -2.24 -9.85 -33.45
N GLY A 51 -2.08 -9.90 -32.12
CA GLY A 51 -1.02 -10.68 -31.51
C GLY A 51 -1.18 -10.83 -30.01
N LEU A 52 -0.31 -11.62 -29.39
CA LEU A 52 -0.22 -11.73 -27.93
C LEU A 52 0.37 -10.44 -27.34
N VAL A 53 1.51 -10.04 -27.88
CA VAL A 53 2.18 -8.76 -27.65
C VAL A 53 2.43 -8.13 -29.01
N SER A 54 1.86 -6.96 -29.24
CA SER A 54 1.84 -6.34 -30.55
C SER A 54 2.39 -4.93 -30.45
N GLU A 55 3.46 -4.64 -31.19
CA GLU A 55 4.03 -3.31 -31.32
C GLU A 55 4.21 -2.97 -32.79
N VAL A 56 3.67 -1.81 -33.23
CA VAL A 56 3.81 -1.30 -34.59
C VAL A 56 4.19 0.18 -34.54
N ASP A 57 4.75 0.67 -35.63
CA ASP A 57 5.16 2.06 -35.73
C ASP A 57 3.96 3.01 -35.78
N SER A 58 3.01 2.76 -36.65
CA SER A 58 1.78 3.53 -36.77
C SER A 58 0.59 2.63 -37.10
N LEU A 59 -0.59 3.00 -36.61
CA LEU A 59 -1.84 2.27 -36.83
C LEU A 59 -2.88 3.17 -37.50
N ARG A 60 -3.54 2.64 -38.54
CA ARG A 60 -4.75 3.27 -39.11
C ARG A 60 -5.86 2.20 -39.22
N GLY A 61 -6.48 1.88 -38.09
CA GLY A 61 -7.52 0.84 -38.02
C GLY A 61 -7.62 0.16 -36.67
N LEU A 62 -7.45 -1.18 -36.63
CA LEU A 62 -7.67 -1.98 -35.43
C LEU A 62 -6.40 -2.72 -35.02
N GLN A 63 -6.02 -2.59 -33.75
CA GLN A 63 -5.05 -3.46 -33.10
C GLN A 63 -5.69 -4.22 -31.95
N VAL A 64 -5.46 -5.53 -31.93
CA VAL A 64 -5.87 -6.41 -30.84
C VAL A 64 -4.64 -7.13 -30.29
N GLY A 65 -4.26 -6.75 -29.06
CA GLY A 65 -3.19 -7.41 -28.31
C GLY A 65 -3.78 -8.23 -27.18
N LEU A 66 -3.51 -9.53 -27.10
CA LEU A 66 -4.06 -10.34 -26.02
C LEU A 66 -3.54 -9.87 -24.63
N LEU A 67 -2.28 -9.46 -24.55
CA LEU A 67 -1.66 -8.90 -23.34
C LEU A 67 -1.37 -7.40 -23.50
N TYR A 68 -0.64 -7.03 -24.55
CA TYR A 68 -0.13 -5.66 -24.72
C TYR A 68 -0.28 -5.19 -26.18
N GLY A 69 -0.65 -3.90 -26.33
CA GLY A 69 -0.68 -3.21 -27.62
C GLY A 69 0.14 -1.92 -27.57
N GLY A 70 1.20 -1.83 -28.39
CA GLY A 70 2.10 -0.69 -28.49
C GLY A 70 2.05 0.00 -29.84
N ILE A 71 2.02 1.34 -29.89
CA ILE A 71 2.14 2.16 -31.09
C ILE A 71 3.21 3.23 -30.83
N ARG A 72 4.28 3.20 -31.64
CA ARG A 72 5.43 4.10 -31.43
C ARG A 72 5.17 5.55 -31.85
N HIS A 73 4.31 5.76 -32.85
CA HIS A 73 4.01 7.08 -33.37
C HIS A 73 2.51 7.35 -33.34
N ASP A 74 1.83 7.34 -34.47
CA ASP A 74 0.44 7.76 -34.59
C ASP A 74 -0.53 6.57 -34.59
N ALA A 75 -1.52 6.63 -33.71
CA ALA A 75 -2.64 5.69 -33.68
C ALA A 75 -3.93 6.41 -34.11
N HIS A 76 -4.50 5.96 -35.24
CA HIS A 76 -5.78 6.38 -35.76
C HIS A 76 -6.71 5.18 -35.82
N GLY A 77 -7.60 4.99 -34.83
CA GLY A 77 -8.50 3.85 -34.79
C GLY A 77 -8.67 3.28 -33.38
N ALA A 78 -8.69 1.93 -33.27
CA ALA A 78 -8.94 1.26 -31.99
C ALA A 78 -7.76 0.36 -31.60
N LEU A 79 -7.35 0.49 -30.31
CA LEU A 79 -6.40 -0.40 -29.65
C LEU A 79 -7.13 -1.13 -28.53
N ILE A 80 -7.16 -2.46 -28.61
CA ILE A 80 -7.82 -3.32 -27.61
C ILE A 80 -6.79 -4.30 -27.09
N SER A 81 -6.60 -4.36 -25.78
CA SER A 81 -5.70 -5.34 -25.16
C SER A 81 -6.24 -5.88 -23.82
N GLY A 82 -5.76 -7.07 -23.48
CA GLY A 82 -6.12 -7.71 -22.22
C GLY A 82 -5.53 -7.01 -21.01
N LEU A 83 -4.28 -6.51 -21.09
CA LEU A 83 -3.63 -5.83 -19.97
C LEU A 83 -3.40 -4.35 -20.24
N ALA A 84 -2.60 -3.99 -21.24
CA ALA A 84 -2.18 -2.60 -21.39
C ALA A 84 -2.08 -2.17 -22.86
N ASN A 85 -2.41 -0.91 -23.12
CA ASN A 85 -2.07 -0.22 -24.35
C ASN A 85 -1.16 0.97 -24.07
N ALA A 86 -0.19 1.19 -24.97
CA ALA A 86 0.63 2.39 -25.00
C ALA A 86 0.70 2.96 -26.41
N SER A 87 0.56 4.27 -26.56
CA SER A 87 0.73 4.94 -27.86
C SER A 87 1.37 6.32 -27.69
N HIS A 88 2.19 6.71 -28.64
CA HIS A 88 2.72 8.08 -28.59
C HIS A 88 1.60 9.09 -28.84
N ALA A 89 0.83 8.96 -29.90
CA ALA A 89 -0.35 9.77 -30.17
C ALA A 89 -1.59 8.92 -30.45
N LEU A 90 -2.76 9.41 -30.03
CA LEU A 90 -4.03 8.70 -30.24
C LEU A 90 -5.13 9.63 -30.74
N LYS A 91 -5.74 9.22 -31.87
CA LYS A 91 -7.04 9.70 -32.34
C LYS A 91 -7.96 8.49 -32.50
N GLY A 92 -8.79 8.20 -31.48
CA GLY A 92 -9.63 7.02 -31.51
C GLY A 92 -9.92 6.43 -30.15
N VAL A 93 -9.80 5.11 -30.01
CA VAL A 93 -10.22 4.37 -28.83
C VAL A 93 -9.09 3.48 -28.31
N GLN A 94 -8.82 3.53 -27.01
CA GLN A 94 -8.01 2.54 -26.30
C GLN A 94 -8.87 1.84 -25.25
N ILE A 95 -8.88 0.51 -25.31
CA ILE A 95 -9.55 -0.35 -24.34
C ILE A 95 -8.52 -1.34 -23.80
N ALA A 96 -8.29 -1.33 -22.49
CA ALA A 96 -7.41 -2.26 -21.82
C ALA A 96 -8.07 -2.84 -20.58
N GLY A 97 -7.76 -4.09 -20.27
CA GLY A 97 -8.20 -4.66 -18.99
C GLY A 97 -7.58 -3.97 -17.79
N PHE A 98 -6.38 -3.41 -17.93
CA PHE A 98 -5.65 -2.81 -16.81
C PHE A 98 -5.36 -1.31 -17.00
N THR A 99 -4.58 -0.93 -18.02
CA THR A 99 -4.14 0.47 -18.19
C THR A 99 -4.00 0.90 -19.64
N ASN A 100 -4.28 2.18 -19.90
CA ASN A 100 -4.01 2.84 -21.17
C ASN A 100 -3.06 4.02 -20.94
N LEU A 101 -2.09 4.19 -21.86
CA LEU A 101 -1.11 5.24 -21.82
C LEU A 101 -1.00 5.96 -23.17
N VAL A 102 -1.03 7.31 -23.17
CA VAL A 102 -0.82 8.16 -24.37
C VAL A 102 0.17 9.25 -24.02
N PHE A 103 1.27 9.33 -24.79
CA PHE A 103 2.37 10.29 -24.56
C PHE A 103 2.19 11.66 -25.20
N THR A 104 1.08 11.90 -25.87
CA THR A 104 0.69 13.23 -26.41
C THR A 104 -0.75 13.52 -26.04
N PRO A 105 -1.30 14.71 -26.37
CA PRO A 105 -2.69 14.99 -26.08
C PRO A 105 -3.65 14.04 -26.80
N LEU A 106 -4.42 13.32 -25.99
CA LEU A 106 -5.46 12.38 -26.42
C LEU A 106 -6.60 13.10 -27.18
N ARG A 107 -7.11 12.46 -28.24
CA ARG A 107 -8.39 12.78 -28.88
C ARG A 107 -9.21 11.50 -29.02
N GLY A 108 -10.19 11.28 -28.14
CA GLY A 108 -11.03 10.08 -28.21
C GLY A 108 -11.34 9.48 -26.85
N LEU A 109 -11.35 8.14 -26.80
CA LEU A 109 -11.78 7.38 -25.62
C LEU A 109 -10.63 6.53 -25.07
N GLN A 110 -10.42 6.60 -23.77
CA GLN A 110 -9.66 5.60 -23.01
C GLN A 110 -10.59 4.91 -22.02
N LEU A 111 -10.65 3.59 -22.08
CA LEU A 111 -11.41 2.73 -21.17
C LEU A 111 -10.48 1.68 -20.57
N SER A 112 -10.42 1.62 -19.23
CA SER A 112 -9.67 0.58 -18.52
C SER A 112 -10.29 0.27 -17.15
N ALA A 113 -9.88 -0.83 -16.51
CA ALA A 113 -10.35 -1.10 -15.15
C ALA A 113 -9.60 -0.26 -14.10
N PHE A 114 -8.30 0.01 -14.29
CA PHE A 114 -7.49 0.63 -13.24
C PHE A 114 -7.03 2.05 -13.56
N THR A 115 -6.32 2.29 -14.66
CA THR A 115 -5.72 3.60 -14.89
C THR A 115 -5.72 4.00 -16.36
N ASN A 116 -6.13 5.23 -16.67
CA ASN A 116 -5.86 5.88 -17.94
C ASN A 116 -4.95 7.08 -17.74
N THR A 117 -3.92 7.18 -18.54
CA THR A 117 -2.93 8.24 -18.48
C THR A 117 -2.74 8.88 -19.84
N ALA A 118 -2.68 10.24 -19.86
CA ALA A 118 -2.38 11.02 -21.09
C ALA A 118 -1.57 12.25 -20.74
N MET A 119 -0.70 12.70 -21.66
CA MET A 119 0.02 13.98 -21.49
C MET A 119 -0.85 15.22 -21.73
N GLY A 120 -2.09 15.03 -22.13
CA GLY A 120 -3.11 16.04 -22.32
C GLY A 120 -4.36 15.42 -22.90
N MET A 121 -5.46 16.16 -22.95
CA MET A 121 -6.69 15.73 -23.60
C MET A 121 -7.33 16.90 -24.35
N ASN A 122 -7.29 16.82 -25.68
CA ASN A 122 -7.87 17.85 -26.57
C ASN A 122 -9.35 17.62 -26.89
N GLY A 123 -9.99 16.67 -26.20
CA GLY A 123 -11.40 16.29 -26.30
C GLY A 123 -11.56 14.78 -26.22
N GLY A 124 -12.63 14.34 -25.59
CA GLY A 124 -12.94 12.93 -25.40
C GLY A 124 -13.25 12.55 -23.96
N LEU A 125 -13.10 11.27 -23.68
CA LEU A 125 -13.48 10.66 -22.39
C LEU A 125 -12.38 9.72 -21.90
N GLN A 126 -12.00 9.87 -20.66
CA GLN A 126 -11.26 8.86 -19.88
C GLN A 126 -12.23 8.25 -18.86
N LEU A 127 -12.46 6.94 -18.96
CA LEU A 127 -13.31 6.19 -18.06
C LEU A 127 -12.54 5.01 -17.47
N THR A 128 -12.48 4.99 -16.13
CA THR A 128 -11.81 3.88 -15.43
C THR A 128 -12.36 3.71 -14.02
N GLY A 129 -12.15 2.55 -13.43
CA GLY A 129 -12.57 2.29 -12.05
C GLY A 129 -11.74 3.05 -11.02
N LEU A 130 -10.42 3.18 -11.23
CA LEU A 130 -9.53 3.73 -10.20
C LEU A 130 -9.06 5.15 -10.52
N SER A 131 -8.26 5.40 -11.58
CA SER A 131 -7.66 6.71 -11.76
C SER A 131 -7.52 7.14 -13.22
N ASN A 132 -7.92 8.38 -13.53
CA ASN A 132 -7.57 9.09 -14.75
C ASN A 132 -6.54 10.17 -14.45
N ILE A 133 -5.47 10.20 -15.19
CA ILE A 133 -4.36 11.13 -14.97
C ILE A 133 -4.02 11.80 -16.28
N THR A 134 -4.08 13.13 -16.29
CA THR A 134 -3.69 13.94 -17.43
C THR A 134 -2.64 14.96 -16.98
N ALA A 135 -1.42 14.84 -17.51
CA ALA A 135 -0.28 15.69 -17.14
C ALA A 135 -0.27 17.07 -17.84
N GLY A 136 -1.30 17.39 -18.60
CA GLY A 136 -1.41 18.67 -19.32
C GLY A 136 -2.84 19.20 -19.36
N ASP A 137 -3.16 19.94 -20.46
CA ASP A 137 -4.47 20.55 -20.66
C ASP A 137 -5.56 19.48 -20.91
N THR A 138 -6.61 19.51 -20.12
CA THR A 138 -7.72 18.56 -20.16
C THR A 138 -9.03 19.26 -20.57
N ARG A 139 -9.47 19.04 -21.82
CA ARG A 139 -10.70 19.64 -22.38
C ARG A 139 -11.84 18.65 -22.54
N GLY A 140 -11.73 17.46 -21.99
CA GLY A 140 -12.73 16.41 -22.06
C GLY A 140 -13.33 16.07 -20.70
N VAL A 141 -13.77 14.81 -20.55
CA VAL A 141 -14.37 14.30 -19.34
C VAL A 141 -13.51 13.18 -18.76
N GLN A 142 -13.25 13.25 -17.46
CA GLN A 142 -12.61 12.20 -16.68
C GLN A 142 -13.61 11.62 -15.68
N ILE A 143 -13.81 10.31 -15.70
CA ILE A 143 -14.69 9.59 -14.75
C ILE A 143 -13.91 8.45 -14.11
N ALA A 144 -13.63 8.56 -12.80
CA ALA A 144 -12.93 7.56 -12.01
C ALA A 144 -13.12 7.80 -10.52
N ALA A 145 -12.68 6.87 -9.67
CA ALA A 145 -12.56 7.15 -8.24
C ALA A 145 -11.61 8.32 -7.97
N TYR A 146 -10.50 8.41 -8.69
CA TYR A 146 -9.54 9.51 -8.63
C TYR A 146 -9.30 10.12 -10.01
N ASN A 147 -9.46 11.43 -10.17
CA ASN A 147 -9.14 12.16 -11.38
C ASN A 147 -8.11 13.24 -11.09
N TYR A 148 -7.08 13.29 -11.93
CA TYR A 148 -6.06 14.33 -11.90
C TYR A 148 -5.89 14.99 -13.27
N ALA A 149 -5.83 16.30 -13.28
CA ALA A 149 -5.45 17.09 -14.44
C ALA A 149 -4.48 18.22 -14.04
N ASP A 150 -3.42 18.44 -14.82
CA ASP A 150 -2.58 19.61 -14.59
C ASP A 150 -3.36 20.90 -14.85
N THR A 151 -3.98 21.02 -16.00
CA THR A 151 -4.89 22.13 -16.33
C THR A 151 -6.27 21.60 -16.72
N LEU A 152 -7.29 21.90 -15.92
CA LEU A 152 -8.65 21.45 -16.18
C LEU A 152 -9.48 22.51 -16.87
N ARG A 153 -9.91 22.22 -18.11
CA ARG A 153 -10.92 23.01 -18.86
C ARG A 153 -12.18 22.24 -19.15
N GLY A 154 -12.20 20.96 -18.80
CA GLY A 154 -13.28 20.02 -18.95
C GLY A 154 -13.98 19.69 -17.62
N THR A 155 -14.40 18.43 -17.47
CA THR A 155 -15.13 17.96 -16.31
C THR A 155 -14.46 16.75 -15.68
N GLN A 156 -14.33 16.74 -14.36
CA GLN A 156 -13.93 15.59 -13.55
C GLN A 156 -15.10 15.12 -12.69
N ILE A 157 -15.41 13.82 -12.74
CA ILE A 157 -16.46 13.18 -11.94
C ILE A 157 -15.80 12.00 -11.20
N GLY A 158 -15.79 12.03 -9.86
CA GLY A 158 -15.16 10.96 -9.07
C GLY A 158 -15.23 11.20 -7.57
N LEU A 159 -14.67 10.27 -6.81
CA LEU A 159 -14.57 10.45 -5.36
C LEU A 159 -13.59 11.58 -5.02
N ILE A 160 -12.43 11.59 -5.69
CA ILE A 160 -11.40 12.61 -5.52
C ILE A 160 -11.07 13.22 -6.89
N ASN A 161 -11.17 14.53 -7.00
CA ASN A 161 -10.81 15.27 -8.19
C ASN A 161 -9.74 16.32 -7.85
N ALA A 162 -8.67 16.37 -8.63
CA ALA A 162 -7.59 17.31 -8.43
C ALA A 162 -7.20 18.03 -9.73
N ALA A 163 -6.95 19.34 -9.65
CA ALA A 163 -6.46 20.14 -10.75
C ALA A 163 -5.39 21.14 -10.26
N ALA A 164 -4.22 21.16 -10.93
CA ALA A 164 -3.07 21.92 -10.47
C ALA A 164 -3.02 23.35 -10.96
N TYR A 165 -3.28 23.61 -12.26
CA TYR A 165 -3.10 24.93 -12.88
C TYR A 165 -4.38 25.48 -13.51
N ARG A 166 -4.55 26.82 -13.43
CA ARG A 166 -5.55 27.69 -14.12
C ARG A 166 -6.81 26.96 -14.63
N PRO A 167 -7.49 26.21 -13.80
CA PRO A 167 -8.64 25.45 -14.24
C PRO A 167 -9.86 26.36 -14.39
N LYS A 168 -10.54 26.24 -15.54
CA LYS A 168 -11.88 26.83 -15.76
C LYS A 168 -12.96 25.74 -15.84
N GLY A 169 -12.63 24.51 -15.43
CA GLY A 169 -13.49 23.34 -15.55
C GLY A 169 -14.44 23.15 -14.39
N VAL A 170 -15.03 21.95 -14.37
CA VAL A 170 -15.99 21.53 -13.37
C VAL A 170 -15.46 20.28 -12.65
N GLN A 171 -15.55 20.25 -11.34
CA GLN A 171 -15.24 19.07 -10.52
C GLN A 171 -16.48 18.66 -9.73
N ILE A 172 -16.89 17.39 -9.84
CA ILE A 172 -18.05 16.81 -9.14
C ILE A 172 -17.55 15.59 -8.38
N GLY A 173 -17.57 15.62 -7.04
CA GLY A 173 -17.08 14.50 -6.25
C GLY A 173 -17.10 14.72 -4.75
N PHE A 174 -16.64 13.72 -4.01
CA PHE A 174 -16.56 13.82 -2.55
C PHE A 174 -15.53 14.88 -2.13
N LEU A 175 -14.30 14.78 -2.64
CA LEU A 175 -13.22 15.73 -2.42
C LEU A 175 -12.79 16.35 -3.75
N ASN A 176 -12.82 17.67 -3.84
CA ASN A 176 -12.35 18.41 -5.01
C ASN A 176 -11.24 19.37 -4.58
N TYR A 177 -10.11 19.27 -5.23
CA TYR A 177 -8.98 20.19 -5.06
C TYR A 177 -8.73 20.95 -6.37
N SER A 178 -8.63 22.26 -6.27
CA SER A 178 -8.19 23.09 -7.40
C SER A 178 -7.34 24.25 -6.88
N ARG A 179 -6.21 24.47 -7.54
CA ARG A 179 -5.34 25.60 -7.21
C ARG A 179 -5.95 26.95 -7.59
N ASP A 180 -6.90 26.98 -8.53
CA ASP A 180 -7.58 28.19 -8.96
C ASP A 180 -8.98 28.29 -8.36
N ALA A 181 -9.31 29.48 -7.85
CA ALA A 181 -10.64 29.80 -7.34
C ALA A 181 -11.76 29.78 -8.39
N GLN A 182 -11.43 29.85 -9.69
CA GLN A 182 -12.39 29.90 -10.80
C GLN A 182 -12.99 28.55 -11.17
N THR A 183 -12.42 27.44 -10.71
CA THR A 183 -12.98 26.10 -10.91
C THR A 183 -14.27 25.95 -10.14
N ARG A 184 -15.34 25.51 -10.82
CA ARG A 184 -16.59 25.16 -10.17
C ARG A 184 -16.48 23.80 -9.52
N ARG A 185 -16.62 23.76 -8.21
CA ARG A 185 -16.42 22.54 -7.40
C ARG A 185 -17.72 22.19 -6.67
N TYR A 186 -18.26 21.04 -6.99
CA TYR A 186 -19.48 20.50 -6.39
C TYR A 186 -19.14 19.22 -5.61
N GLY A 187 -19.04 19.31 -4.30
CA GLY A 187 -18.67 18.17 -3.46
C GLY A 187 -18.70 18.49 -1.97
N LEU A 188 -18.53 17.43 -1.17
CA LEU A 188 -18.54 17.55 0.29
C LEU A 188 -17.37 18.40 0.78
N ILE A 189 -16.18 18.16 0.25
CA ILE A 189 -14.96 18.90 0.62
C ILE A 189 -14.40 19.54 -0.65
N ASN A 190 -14.31 20.89 -0.68
CA ASN A 190 -13.73 21.62 -1.79
C ASN A 190 -12.55 22.44 -1.26
N LEU A 191 -11.36 22.12 -1.73
CA LEU A 191 -10.11 22.71 -1.29
C LEU A 191 -9.47 23.58 -2.37
N SER A 192 -8.78 24.63 -1.95
CA SER A 192 -7.86 25.45 -2.74
C SER A 192 -6.72 25.92 -1.84
N PRO A 193 -5.63 26.49 -2.38
CA PRO A 193 -4.58 27.06 -1.54
C PRO A 193 -5.07 28.16 -0.60
N GLU A 194 -6.16 28.84 -0.98
CA GLU A 194 -6.81 29.88 -0.16
C GLU A 194 -7.78 29.29 0.89
N THR A 195 -8.03 27.99 0.88
CA THR A 195 -8.94 27.35 1.84
C THR A 195 -8.27 27.29 3.20
N ARG A 196 -8.88 27.99 4.16
CA ARG A 196 -8.46 27.92 5.54
C ARG A 196 -9.06 26.68 6.20
N VAL A 197 -8.26 25.93 6.92
CA VAL A 197 -8.70 24.75 7.68
C VAL A 197 -8.66 25.06 9.16
N ASP A 198 -9.81 24.91 9.83
CA ASP A 198 -9.92 25.07 11.28
C ASP A 198 -10.26 23.70 11.89
N TYR A 199 -9.58 23.34 12.97
CA TYR A 199 -9.97 22.24 13.85
C TYR A 199 -10.97 22.79 14.87
N MET A 200 -12.10 22.11 15.03
CA MET A 200 -13.16 22.52 15.96
C MET A 200 -13.34 21.45 17.03
N LEU A 201 -13.44 21.88 18.28
CA LEU A 201 -13.85 21.05 19.41
C LEU A 201 -14.97 21.78 20.13
N PHE A 202 -16.16 21.20 20.16
CA PHE A 202 -17.33 21.85 20.72
C PHE A 202 -18.33 20.85 21.31
N GLY A 203 -19.20 21.36 22.17
CA GLY A 203 -20.30 20.61 22.75
C GLY A 203 -21.46 21.52 23.11
N GLY A 204 -22.59 20.96 23.52
CA GLY A 204 -23.75 21.75 23.83
C GLY A 204 -24.96 20.93 24.24
N THR A 205 -26.14 21.47 23.96
CA THR A 205 -27.42 20.84 24.35
C THR A 205 -27.80 19.65 23.47
N SER A 206 -27.29 19.55 22.24
CA SER A 206 -27.55 18.43 21.30
C SER A 206 -26.51 17.33 21.37
N SER A 207 -25.28 17.67 21.69
CA SER A 207 -24.16 16.72 21.75
C SER A 207 -23.23 17.05 22.91
N LYS A 208 -22.60 16.02 23.49
CA LYS A 208 -21.66 16.21 24.61
C LYS A 208 -20.34 16.79 24.12
N ILE A 209 -19.78 16.17 23.11
CA ILE A 209 -18.50 16.55 22.52
C ILE A 209 -18.49 16.21 21.05
N ASN A 210 -18.01 17.12 20.24
CA ASN A 210 -17.79 16.96 18.81
C ASN A 210 -16.39 17.42 18.46
N ALA A 211 -15.77 16.69 17.51
CA ALA A 211 -14.54 17.11 16.88
C ALA A 211 -14.80 17.22 15.37
N ALA A 212 -14.34 18.30 14.75
CA ALA A 212 -14.61 18.57 13.36
C ALA A 212 -13.49 19.32 12.64
N LEU A 213 -13.47 19.19 11.31
CA LEU A 213 -12.68 20.01 10.41
C LEU A 213 -13.59 20.97 9.66
N ARG A 214 -13.28 22.26 9.74
CA ARG A 214 -13.98 23.30 8.99
C ARG A 214 -13.12 23.83 7.86
N PHE A 215 -13.59 23.69 6.65
CA PHE A 215 -12.93 24.16 5.43
C PHE A 215 -13.60 25.47 4.97
N LYS A 216 -12.93 26.60 5.22
CA LYS A 216 -13.39 27.94 4.86
C LYS A 216 -12.85 28.36 3.49
N ASN A 217 -13.74 28.68 2.57
CA ASN A 217 -13.48 29.34 1.28
C ASN A 217 -13.94 30.81 1.34
N LYS A 218 -13.87 31.56 0.23
CA LYS A 218 -14.12 33.02 0.22
C LYS A 218 -15.41 33.47 0.90
N THR A 219 -16.52 32.75 0.74
CA THR A 219 -17.84 33.12 1.28
C THR A 219 -18.57 31.96 1.93
N SER A 220 -18.08 30.74 1.76
CA SER A 220 -18.74 29.53 2.23
C SER A 220 -17.78 28.65 3.01
N TYR A 221 -18.33 27.81 3.86
CA TYR A 221 -17.55 26.81 4.57
C TYR A 221 -18.29 25.48 4.61
N ARG A 222 -17.52 24.44 4.89
CA ARG A 222 -18.02 23.08 5.13
C ARG A 222 -17.39 22.54 6.39
N ILE A 223 -18.17 21.84 7.19
CA ILE A 223 -17.72 21.18 8.40
C ILE A 223 -17.98 19.69 8.26
N LEU A 224 -16.96 18.89 8.43
CA LEU A 224 -17.05 17.44 8.53
C LEU A 224 -16.58 17.04 9.92
N GLY A 225 -17.39 16.32 10.65
CA GLY A 225 -17.06 15.98 12.03
C GLY A 225 -17.71 14.70 12.50
N PHE A 226 -17.29 14.30 13.67
CA PHE A 226 -17.85 13.20 14.43
C PHE A 226 -18.02 13.62 15.89
N GLY A 227 -18.94 12.94 16.58
CA GLY A 227 -19.22 13.29 17.97
C GLY A 227 -20.16 12.33 18.66
N THR A 228 -20.78 12.86 19.73
CA THR A 228 -21.74 12.14 20.55
C THR A 228 -23.03 12.92 20.61
N HIS A 229 -24.13 12.33 20.18
CA HIS A 229 -25.44 12.96 20.22
C HIS A 229 -26.19 12.64 21.53
N TYR A 230 -26.88 13.65 22.15
CA TYR A 230 -27.67 13.41 23.35
C TYR A 230 -28.98 12.71 23.02
N MET A 231 -29.15 11.47 23.52
CA MET A 231 -30.33 10.63 23.33
C MET A 231 -31.34 10.76 24.47
N GLY A 232 -31.46 11.93 25.10
CA GLY A 232 -32.37 12.17 26.21
C GLY A 232 -31.72 11.90 27.58
N PHE A 233 -32.58 11.80 28.63
CA PHE A 233 -32.13 11.58 29.99
C PHE A 233 -31.72 10.12 30.28
N ASN A 234 -32.07 9.19 29.40
CA ASN A 234 -31.66 7.80 29.50
C ASN A 234 -30.22 7.69 28.96
N ARG A 235 -29.33 7.30 29.79
CA ARG A 235 -27.88 7.17 29.68
C ARG A 235 -27.33 6.40 28.45
N GLU A 236 -28.00 6.46 27.31
CA GLU A 236 -27.58 5.80 26.09
C GLU A 236 -26.45 6.61 25.45
N PHE A 237 -25.35 5.92 25.15
CA PHE A 237 -24.27 6.49 24.37
C PHE A 237 -24.58 6.34 22.88
N SER A 238 -24.43 7.42 22.14
CA SER A 238 -24.52 7.41 20.68
C SER A 238 -23.31 8.06 20.06
N GLY A 239 -22.88 7.54 18.93
CA GLY A 239 -21.89 8.21 18.08
C GLY A 239 -22.60 8.86 16.89
N ASP A 240 -22.05 9.96 16.38
CA ASP A 240 -22.52 10.57 15.15
C ASP A 240 -21.38 10.98 14.22
N ILE A 241 -21.69 10.95 12.92
CA ILE A 241 -20.93 11.61 11.88
C ILE A 241 -21.83 12.69 11.29
N PHE A 242 -21.28 13.87 11.11
CA PHE A 242 -22.04 14.98 10.57
C PHE A 242 -21.30 15.76 9.50
N TYR A 243 -22.10 16.33 8.63
CA TYR A 243 -21.68 17.26 7.61
C TYR A 243 -22.53 18.51 7.68
N ARG A 244 -21.87 19.69 7.75
CA ARG A 244 -22.54 21.00 7.77
C ARG A 244 -22.04 21.84 6.61
N PHE A 245 -22.95 22.54 5.97
CA PHE A 245 -22.68 23.45 4.85
C PHE A 245 -23.24 24.83 5.18
N GLY A 246 -22.39 25.87 5.08
CA GLY A 246 -22.79 27.19 5.45
C GLY A 246 -22.08 28.31 4.72
N GLN A 247 -22.56 29.53 5.01
CA GLN A 247 -21.96 30.78 4.56
C GLN A 247 -21.61 31.65 5.76
N TYR A 248 -20.63 32.52 5.58
CA TYR A 248 -20.19 33.44 6.63
C TYR A 248 -20.00 34.87 6.14
N ILE A 249 -20.17 35.80 7.07
CA ILE A 249 -20.00 37.25 6.87
C ILE A 249 -19.05 37.74 7.94
N PRO A 250 -17.86 38.25 7.59
CA PRO A 250 -16.97 38.89 8.57
C PRO A 250 -17.61 40.20 9.04
N LEU A 251 -17.83 40.32 10.34
CA LEU A 251 -18.35 41.57 10.97
C LEU A 251 -17.22 42.53 11.32
N SER A 252 -16.05 41.98 11.68
CA SER A 252 -14.83 42.73 11.95
C SER A 252 -13.60 41.82 11.79
N SER A 253 -12.39 42.32 12.04
CA SER A 253 -11.17 41.50 12.05
C SER A 253 -11.18 40.32 13.03
N LYS A 254 -11.99 40.44 14.10
CA LYS A 254 -12.10 39.40 15.15
C LYS A 254 -13.42 38.64 15.17
N TRP A 255 -14.50 39.21 14.63
CA TRP A 255 -15.83 38.66 14.70
C TRP A 255 -16.34 38.19 13.35
N THR A 256 -16.87 36.97 13.30
CA THR A 256 -17.48 36.40 12.09
C THR A 256 -18.85 35.81 12.45
N LEU A 257 -19.89 36.24 11.73
CA LEU A 257 -21.24 35.66 11.79
C LEU A 257 -21.38 34.65 10.69
N SER A 258 -21.97 33.48 10.99
CA SER A 258 -22.19 32.46 9.97
C SER A 258 -23.48 31.69 10.22
N GLY A 259 -24.04 31.10 9.15
CA GLY A 259 -25.19 30.22 9.22
C GLY A 259 -24.95 28.96 8.40
N ASP A 260 -25.42 27.81 8.90
CA ASP A 260 -25.26 26.54 8.22
C ASP A 260 -26.43 25.57 8.43
N LEU A 261 -26.53 24.61 7.51
CA LEU A 261 -27.41 23.47 7.57
C LEU A 261 -26.55 22.21 7.76
N GLY A 262 -26.92 21.39 8.73
CA GLY A 262 -26.23 20.16 9.10
C GLY A 262 -27.07 18.91 8.90
N LEU A 263 -26.45 17.87 8.38
CA LEU A 263 -26.97 16.51 8.33
C LEU A 263 -26.10 15.64 9.25
N TYR A 264 -26.74 14.98 10.22
CA TYR A 264 -26.11 14.10 11.20
C TYR A 264 -26.64 12.68 10.99
N PHE A 265 -25.75 11.73 10.88
CA PHE A 265 -26.05 10.31 10.96
C PHE A 265 -25.68 9.83 12.35
N ILE A 266 -26.64 9.26 13.09
CA ILE A 266 -26.49 8.93 14.50
C ILE A 266 -26.70 7.43 14.65
N GLU A 267 -25.77 6.77 15.31
CA GLU A 267 -25.86 5.36 15.69
C GLU A 267 -25.91 5.23 17.21
N ILE A 268 -26.89 4.52 17.71
CA ILE A 268 -27.04 4.25 19.13
C ILE A 268 -26.31 2.98 19.49
N ALA A 269 -25.35 3.09 20.42
CA ALA A 269 -24.67 1.94 21.02
C ALA A 269 -25.62 1.24 22.01
N LYS A 270 -26.25 0.13 21.62
CA LYS A 270 -27.14 -0.61 22.51
C LYS A 270 -26.40 -1.25 23.69
N LYS A 271 -26.88 -0.99 24.90
CA LYS A 271 -26.82 -1.97 25.96
C LYS A 271 -27.77 -3.13 25.64
N LYS A 272 -27.41 -4.36 26.02
CA LYS A 272 -28.08 -5.66 25.70
C LYS A 272 -29.59 -5.78 25.98
N THR A 273 -30.28 -4.74 26.45
CA THR A 273 -31.63 -4.82 27.02
C THR A 273 -32.68 -3.91 26.40
N ILE A 274 -32.43 -3.19 25.29
CA ILE A 274 -33.39 -2.23 24.72
C ILE A 274 -33.75 -2.61 23.29
N GLU A 275 -35.02 -2.89 23.04
CA GLU A 275 -35.62 -3.03 21.72
C GLU A 275 -35.87 -1.62 21.11
N GLY A 276 -35.43 -1.39 19.88
CA GLY A 276 -35.66 -0.15 19.15
C GLY A 276 -34.72 0.02 17.96
N PRO A 277 -34.99 0.92 17.02
CA PRO A 277 -34.14 1.16 15.85
C PRO A 277 -32.78 1.74 16.26
N ARG A 278 -31.70 1.24 15.62
CA ARG A 278 -30.32 1.62 15.93
C ARG A 278 -29.87 2.90 15.22
N HIS A 279 -30.55 3.28 14.16
CA HIS A 279 -30.07 4.34 13.26
C HIS A 279 -31.07 5.50 13.25
N LEU A 280 -30.55 6.69 13.47
CA LEU A 280 -31.27 7.95 13.41
C LEU A 280 -30.52 8.90 12.47
N TYR A 281 -31.23 9.89 11.95
CA TYR A 281 -30.63 11.04 11.29
C TYR A 281 -31.18 12.34 11.87
N SER A 282 -30.37 13.40 11.87
CA SER A 282 -30.80 14.70 12.34
C SER A 282 -30.51 15.78 11.30
N LEU A 283 -31.52 16.59 11.03
CA LEU A 283 -31.38 17.80 10.23
C LEU A 283 -31.33 18.99 11.19
N GLN A 284 -30.31 19.82 11.10
CA GLN A 284 -30.05 20.92 12.02
C GLN A 284 -29.72 22.19 11.25
N ALA A 285 -30.26 23.32 11.71
CA ALA A 285 -29.92 24.65 11.21
C ALA A 285 -29.25 25.43 12.33
N HIS A 286 -28.12 26.06 12.03
CA HIS A 286 -27.29 26.77 12.99
C HIS A 286 -27.04 28.21 12.57
N LEU A 287 -27.01 29.10 13.57
CA LEU A 287 -26.46 30.45 13.49
C LEU A 287 -25.27 30.53 14.43
N ASN A 288 -24.11 30.84 13.90
CA ASN A 288 -22.86 30.77 14.64
C ASN A 288 -22.18 32.14 14.74
N LEU A 289 -21.55 32.37 15.85
CA LEU A 289 -20.69 33.52 16.11
C LEU A 289 -19.30 33.04 16.49
N ASP A 290 -18.31 33.33 15.65
CA ASP A 290 -16.91 33.03 15.86
C ASP A 290 -16.19 34.29 16.37
N TYR A 291 -15.36 34.16 17.39
CA TYR A 291 -14.45 35.20 17.90
C TYR A 291 -13.01 34.74 17.78
N GLN A 292 -12.17 35.48 17.08
CA GLN A 292 -10.75 35.19 16.93
C GLN A 292 -9.95 35.79 18.07
N ILE A 293 -9.43 34.93 18.99
CA ILE A 293 -8.65 35.34 20.17
C ILE A 293 -7.24 35.78 19.71
N ASN A 294 -6.58 34.94 18.91
CA ASN A 294 -5.28 35.21 18.31
C ASN A 294 -5.17 34.52 16.94
N SER A 295 -4.01 34.49 16.30
CA SER A 295 -3.81 33.85 14.96
C SER A 295 -4.06 32.34 14.94
N VAL A 296 -3.96 31.67 16.10
CA VAL A 296 -4.05 30.22 16.24
C VAL A 296 -5.36 29.76 16.85
N VAL A 297 -5.91 30.52 17.79
CA VAL A 297 -7.04 30.13 18.65
C VAL A 297 -8.23 31.08 18.47
N GLY A 298 -9.41 30.49 18.31
CA GLY A 298 -10.70 31.20 18.35
C GLY A 298 -11.68 30.52 19.29
N ALA A 299 -12.73 31.25 19.63
CA ALA A 299 -13.90 30.76 20.34
C ALA A 299 -15.11 30.73 19.41
N TYR A 300 -16.05 29.82 19.65
CA TYR A 300 -17.20 29.57 18.81
C TYR A 300 -18.44 29.36 19.67
N ILE A 301 -19.51 30.04 19.32
CA ILE A 301 -20.84 29.87 19.93
C ILE A 301 -21.82 29.68 18.79
N SER A 302 -22.74 28.75 18.94
CA SER A 302 -23.78 28.42 17.96
C SER A 302 -25.13 28.32 18.65
N THR A 303 -26.17 28.82 18.00
CA THR A 303 -27.56 28.56 18.35
C THR A 303 -28.28 27.99 17.12
N GLY A 304 -29.31 27.20 17.34
CA GLY A 304 -29.99 26.57 16.23
C GLY A 304 -31.23 25.76 16.60
N TYR A 305 -31.75 25.09 15.61
CA TYR A 305 -32.89 24.17 15.77
C TYR A 305 -32.63 22.88 14.99
N GLY A 306 -32.89 21.73 15.65
CA GLY A 306 -32.65 20.41 15.07
C GLY A 306 -33.86 19.47 15.20
N THR A 307 -34.09 18.69 14.13
CA THR A 307 -35.09 17.61 14.09
C THR A 307 -34.37 16.30 13.87
N THR A 308 -34.50 15.38 14.81
CA THR A 308 -33.96 14.02 14.76
C THR A 308 -35.07 13.02 14.43
N ARG A 309 -34.83 12.11 13.48
CA ARG A 309 -35.84 11.15 13.00
C ARG A 309 -35.25 9.74 12.93
N TYR A 310 -36.12 8.73 12.98
CA TYR A 310 -35.77 7.34 12.73
C TYR A 310 -35.43 7.10 11.26
N TYR A 311 -34.36 6.37 10.98
CA TYR A 311 -33.87 6.20 9.60
C TYR A 311 -34.84 5.40 8.71
N GLY A 312 -35.54 4.39 9.25
CA GLY A 312 -36.46 3.53 8.46
C GLY A 312 -37.87 4.04 8.34
N SER A 313 -38.46 4.56 9.41
CA SER A 313 -39.87 5.02 9.44
C SER A 313 -40.02 6.51 9.15
N HIS A 314 -38.95 7.29 9.21
CA HIS A 314 -38.95 8.76 9.13
C HIS A 314 -39.79 9.45 10.21
N GLU A 315 -40.25 8.74 11.22
CA GLU A 315 -40.97 9.29 12.36
C GLU A 315 -40.08 10.21 13.19
N ASN A 316 -40.67 11.24 13.76
CA ASN A 316 -39.96 12.20 14.57
C ASN A 316 -39.55 11.56 15.90
N TYR A 317 -38.26 11.49 16.17
CA TYR A 317 -37.74 11.09 17.46
C TYR A 317 -37.74 12.26 18.42
N ARG A 318 -37.15 13.42 18.02
CA ARG A 318 -37.05 14.63 18.83
C ARG A 318 -36.74 15.86 18.00
N SER A 319 -37.41 16.95 18.30
CA SER A 319 -37.14 18.29 17.75
C SER A 319 -36.90 19.27 18.91
N ARG A 320 -35.82 20.08 18.80
CA ARG A 320 -35.46 21.01 19.89
C ARG A 320 -34.58 22.16 19.43
N PRO A 321 -34.64 23.32 20.15
CA PRO A 321 -33.61 24.34 20.04
C PRO A 321 -32.28 23.83 20.59
N MET A 322 -31.16 24.35 20.05
CA MET A 322 -29.82 23.94 20.39
C MET A 322 -28.94 25.14 20.68
N ILE A 323 -28.02 24.96 21.64
CA ILE A 323 -26.92 25.88 21.91
C ILE A 323 -25.66 25.07 22.02
N GLU A 324 -24.62 25.47 21.29
CA GLU A 324 -23.31 24.86 21.30
C GLU A 324 -22.24 25.91 21.52
N ALA A 325 -21.13 25.50 22.16
CA ALA A 325 -19.96 26.34 22.34
C ALA A 325 -18.69 25.48 22.24
N GLY A 326 -17.60 26.10 21.82
CA GLY A 326 -16.33 25.41 21.69
C GLY A 326 -15.18 26.32 21.30
N ILE A 327 -14.07 25.66 20.96
CA ILE A 327 -12.85 26.32 20.51
C ILE A 327 -12.56 25.93 19.06
N THR A 328 -11.92 26.84 18.35
CA THR A 328 -11.40 26.62 17.00
C THR A 328 -9.89 26.83 17.03
N LEU A 329 -9.16 25.89 16.45
CA LEU A 329 -7.72 26.03 16.22
C LEU A 329 -7.50 26.28 14.73
N HIS A 330 -6.92 27.43 14.43
CA HIS A 330 -6.63 27.82 13.04
C HIS A 330 -5.29 27.26 12.62
N TYR A 331 -5.28 26.53 11.53
CA TYR A 331 -4.04 26.11 10.87
C TYR A 331 -3.55 27.26 9.98
N ASP A 332 -2.64 28.07 10.51
CA ASP A 332 -1.99 29.13 9.74
C ASP A 332 -0.71 28.62 9.11
N ARG A 333 -0.74 28.55 7.79
CA ARG A 333 0.38 28.09 6.98
C ARG A 333 1.36 29.25 6.79
N ASN A 334 2.35 29.35 7.65
CA ASN A 334 3.40 30.35 7.53
C ASN A 334 4.38 29.96 6.39
N GLN A 335 4.03 30.35 5.14
CA GLN A 335 4.75 29.97 3.91
C GLN A 335 6.22 30.42 3.91
N GLU A 336 6.57 31.55 4.56
CA GLU A 336 7.94 32.04 4.61
C GLU A 336 8.87 31.20 5.50
N ALA A 337 8.37 30.74 6.64
CA ALA A 337 9.15 29.88 7.53
C ALA A 337 9.36 28.47 6.93
N GLU A 338 8.36 27.99 6.20
CA GLU A 338 8.39 26.69 5.53
C GLU A 338 9.34 26.71 4.32
N THR A 339 9.34 27.78 3.54
CA THR A 339 10.26 27.97 2.41
C THR A 339 11.71 28.04 2.89
N LYS A 340 11.99 28.76 3.98
CA LYS A 340 13.32 28.84 4.59
C LYS A 340 13.83 27.46 5.08
N TRP A 341 12.96 26.68 5.71
CA TRP A 341 13.33 25.35 6.21
C TRP A 341 13.60 24.35 5.06
N ILE A 342 12.80 24.40 4.00
CA ILE A 342 13.01 23.55 2.81
C ILE A 342 14.28 23.96 2.08
N ASP A 343 14.55 25.25 1.94
CA ASP A 343 15.79 25.75 1.34
C ASP A 343 17.03 25.40 2.17
N GLU A 344 16.90 25.32 3.51
CA GLU A 344 17.94 24.80 4.38
C GLU A 344 18.14 23.28 4.19
N LYS A 345 17.07 22.51 4.14
CA LYS A 345 17.14 21.05 3.88
C LYS A 345 17.71 20.71 2.51
N ILE A 346 17.33 21.47 1.47
CA ILE A 346 17.88 21.31 0.11
C ILE A 346 19.36 21.72 0.09
N ARG A 347 19.74 22.77 0.82
CA ARG A 347 21.16 23.17 0.97
C ARG A 347 21.96 22.11 1.72
N ASP A 348 21.43 21.56 2.81
CA ASP A 348 22.09 20.48 3.56
C ASP A 348 22.22 19.21 2.72
N TYR A 349 21.16 18.83 1.98
CA TYR A 349 21.20 17.71 1.06
C TYR A 349 22.23 17.92 -0.05
N ASN A 350 22.23 19.09 -0.69
CA ASN A 350 23.21 19.44 -1.73
C ASN A 350 24.63 19.56 -1.19
N PHE A 351 24.77 20.01 0.06
CA PHE A 351 26.08 20.05 0.73
C PHE A 351 26.58 18.63 1.02
N GLN A 352 25.74 17.75 1.51
CA GLN A 352 26.07 16.35 1.75
C GLN A 352 26.38 15.61 0.44
N MET A 353 25.62 15.87 -0.63
CA MET A 353 25.91 15.31 -1.95
C MET A 353 27.24 15.81 -2.52
N ARG A 354 27.61 17.09 -2.35
CA ARG A 354 28.92 17.62 -2.73
C ARG A 354 30.06 17.00 -1.92
N LEU A 355 29.87 16.79 -0.61
CA LEU A 355 30.84 16.09 0.23
C LEU A 355 31.02 14.64 -0.23
N LEU A 356 29.97 13.98 -0.67
CA LEU A 356 29.99 12.63 -1.22
C LEU A 356 30.69 12.59 -2.59
N GLU A 357 30.41 13.56 -3.46
CA GLU A 357 31.12 13.69 -4.76
C GLU A 357 32.61 13.97 -4.57
N GLN A 358 32.97 14.86 -3.61
CA GLN A 358 34.36 15.09 -3.24
C GLN A 358 35.02 13.85 -2.63
N ALA A 359 34.29 13.11 -1.78
CA ALA A 359 34.81 11.88 -1.21
C ALA A 359 34.98 10.76 -2.26
N LYS A 360 34.16 10.74 -3.33
CA LYS A 360 34.34 9.85 -4.50
C LYS A 360 35.58 10.16 -5.31
N SER A 361 35.96 11.44 -5.42
CA SER A 361 37.17 11.86 -6.12
C SER A 361 38.46 11.54 -5.34
N ASP A 362 38.35 11.41 -4.02
CA ASP A 362 39.48 11.04 -3.19
C ASP A 362 39.80 9.55 -3.29
N SER A 363 41.03 9.20 -3.64
CA SER A 363 41.54 7.84 -3.77
C SER A 363 41.40 6.97 -2.49
N LEU A 364 41.03 7.58 -1.37
CA LEU A 364 40.75 6.94 -0.07
C LEU A 364 39.48 6.06 -0.05
N PHE A 365 38.53 6.25 -0.97
CA PHE A 365 37.32 5.43 -1.11
C PHE A 365 37.55 4.13 -1.90
N ARG A 366 38.65 3.97 -2.56
CA ARG A 366 39.02 2.77 -3.36
C ARG A 366 39.48 1.55 -2.57
N PHE A 367 39.62 1.64 -1.26
CA PHE A 367 40.00 0.48 -0.44
C PHE A 367 38.76 -0.35 -0.07
N TYR A 368 38.41 -1.25 -0.96
CA TYR A 368 37.55 -2.39 -0.71
C TYR A 368 38.16 -3.28 0.36
N ASP A 369 37.53 -3.47 1.52
CA ASP A 369 37.99 -4.47 2.47
C ASP A 369 37.57 -5.86 1.99
N HIS A 370 38.53 -6.56 1.38
CA HIS A 370 38.32 -7.93 0.91
C HIS A 370 37.79 -8.88 1.99
N ASN A 371 37.94 -8.58 3.27
CA ASN A 371 37.43 -9.39 4.35
C ASN A 371 35.88 -9.37 4.44
N TYR A 372 35.27 -8.28 4.00
CA TYR A 372 33.77 -8.18 3.99
C TYR A 372 33.14 -8.76 2.73
N THR A 373 33.86 -8.83 1.63
CA THR A 373 33.37 -9.37 0.36
C THR A 373 33.74 -10.81 0.12
N LYS A 374 34.67 -11.36 0.92
CA LYS A 374 35.08 -12.75 0.81
C LYS A 374 33.95 -13.67 1.25
N GLN A 375 33.49 -14.52 0.34
CA GLN A 375 32.51 -15.56 0.64
C GLN A 375 33.09 -16.58 1.62
N ARG A 376 32.44 -16.75 2.75
CA ARG A 376 32.83 -17.69 3.81
C ARG A 376 31.86 -18.86 3.85
N TRP A 377 32.07 -19.81 2.93
CA TRP A 377 31.17 -20.97 2.77
C TRP A 377 30.97 -21.75 4.07
N GLY A 378 32.07 -22.06 4.78
CA GLY A 378 32.00 -22.79 6.05
C GLY A 378 31.16 -22.10 7.11
N ASN A 379 31.28 -20.76 7.24
CA ASN A 379 30.51 -19.99 8.21
C ASN A 379 29.02 -19.91 7.81
N ALA A 380 28.74 -19.77 6.51
CA ALA A 380 27.38 -19.75 6.02
C ALA A 380 26.64 -21.07 6.25
N LEU A 381 27.30 -22.19 5.90
CA LEU A 381 26.76 -23.54 6.16
C LEU A 381 26.64 -23.83 7.67
N ALA A 382 27.67 -23.51 8.45
CA ALA A 382 27.61 -23.67 9.91
C ALA A 382 26.49 -22.84 10.54
N GLY A 383 26.20 -21.65 10.02
CA GLY A 383 25.08 -20.84 10.45
C GLY A 383 23.73 -21.49 10.14
N VAL A 384 23.52 -22.02 8.93
CA VAL A 384 22.27 -22.73 8.57
C VAL A 384 22.07 -23.98 9.45
N VAL A 385 23.11 -24.81 9.59
CA VAL A 385 23.07 -25.99 10.47
C VAL A 385 22.85 -25.57 11.93
N GLY A 386 23.58 -24.55 12.38
CA GLY A 386 23.49 -24.05 13.75
C GLY A 386 22.09 -23.52 14.12
N ILE A 387 21.41 -22.82 13.20
CA ILE A 387 20.01 -22.39 13.40
C ILE A 387 19.12 -23.61 13.56
N ASN A 388 19.20 -24.58 12.66
CA ASN A 388 18.38 -25.80 12.73
C ASN A 388 18.60 -26.55 14.04
N VAL A 389 19.85 -26.74 14.44
CA VAL A 389 20.20 -27.40 15.70
C VAL A 389 19.71 -26.58 16.91
N PHE A 390 19.88 -25.27 16.89
CA PHE A 390 19.44 -24.40 17.99
C PHE A 390 17.91 -24.44 18.16
N VAL A 391 17.17 -24.25 17.07
CA VAL A 391 15.69 -24.25 17.10
C VAL A 391 15.20 -25.62 17.51
N HIS A 392 15.74 -26.70 16.94
CA HIS A 392 15.38 -28.07 17.32
C HIS A 392 15.64 -28.37 18.81
N CYS A 393 16.81 -27.99 19.34
CA CYS A 393 17.12 -28.16 20.76
C CYS A 393 16.19 -27.31 21.65
N PHE A 394 15.88 -26.08 21.23
CA PHE A 394 14.99 -25.20 21.96
C PHE A 394 13.57 -25.78 22.02
N ASP A 395 13.02 -26.22 20.89
CA ASP A 395 11.71 -26.84 20.81
C ASP A 395 11.64 -28.15 21.59
N ARG A 396 12.69 -28.97 21.49
CA ARG A 396 12.73 -30.28 22.14
C ARG A 396 12.90 -30.20 23.67
N PHE A 397 13.85 -29.36 24.14
CA PHE A 397 14.25 -29.38 25.55
C PHE A 397 13.63 -28.25 26.38
N VAL A 398 13.37 -27.07 25.79
CA VAL A 398 12.81 -25.91 26.46
C VAL A 398 11.29 -25.90 26.31
N LEU A 399 10.78 -25.90 25.09
CA LEU A 399 9.34 -25.87 24.82
C LEU A 399 8.67 -27.25 24.90
N ARG A 400 9.47 -28.32 24.87
CA ARG A 400 9.02 -29.73 24.96
C ARG A 400 7.96 -30.10 23.92
N ARG A 401 8.11 -29.59 22.71
CA ARG A 401 7.20 -29.84 21.61
C ARG A 401 7.31 -31.28 21.11
N ASP A 402 6.16 -31.91 20.81
CA ASP A 402 6.13 -33.30 20.36
C ASP A 402 6.73 -33.50 18.97
N PHE A 403 6.55 -32.52 18.04
CA PHE A 403 7.10 -32.60 16.70
C PHE A 403 8.65 -32.65 16.71
N ALA A 404 9.30 -32.02 17.68
CA ALA A 404 10.76 -32.00 17.80
C ALA A 404 11.36 -33.29 18.41
N LYS A 405 10.54 -34.32 18.74
CA LYS A 405 11.04 -35.62 19.23
C LYS A 405 11.45 -36.55 18.09
N THR A 406 12.36 -36.10 17.26
CA THR A 406 12.85 -36.83 16.08
C THR A 406 13.68 -38.05 16.48
N THR A 407 13.62 -39.11 15.66
CA THR A 407 14.36 -40.37 15.77
C THR A 407 14.85 -40.78 14.36
N LEU A 408 15.78 -41.70 14.27
CA LEU A 408 16.25 -42.25 12.99
C LEU A 408 15.07 -42.88 12.20
N ASN A 409 14.11 -43.48 12.89
CA ASN A 409 12.92 -44.03 12.25
C ASN A 409 11.98 -42.96 11.72
N SER A 410 11.76 -41.85 12.46
CA SER A 410 10.94 -40.73 11.96
C SER A 410 11.61 -40.09 10.76
N THR A 411 12.91 -39.84 10.81
CA THR A 411 13.69 -39.30 9.67
C THR A 411 13.58 -40.20 8.44
N TRP A 412 13.70 -41.51 8.61
CA TRP A 412 13.54 -42.46 7.49
C TRP A 412 12.12 -42.46 6.93
N ASN A 413 11.14 -42.33 7.78
CA ASN A 413 9.73 -42.19 7.42
C ASN A 413 9.50 -40.89 6.61
N ASN A 414 10.15 -39.79 7.00
CA ASN A 414 10.08 -38.52 6.30
C ASN A 414 10.56 -38.62 4.82
N PHE A 415 11.62 -39.37 4.57
CA PHE A 415 12.09 -39.65 3.20
C PHE A 415 11.12 -40.52 2.39
N ARG A 416 10.35 -41.41 3.04
CA ARG A 416 9.40 -42.29 2.36
C ARG A 416 8.07 -41.63 2.05
N HIS A 417 7.62 -40.68 2.88
CA HIS A 417 6.28 -40.08 2.81
C HIS A 417 6.29 -38.58 2.47
N ALA A 418 7.40 -38.05 1.99
CA ALA A 418 7.42 -36.70 1.47
C ALA A 418 6.59 -36.61 0.16
N PHE A 419 5.79 -35.61 -0.12
CA PHE A 419 5.54 -34.39 0.63
C PHE A 419 4.07 -34.35 1.07
N VAL A 420 3.81 -33.78 2.23
CA VAL A 420 2.45 -33.56 2.75
C VAL A 420 2.13 -32.06 2.79
N TRP A 421 0.94 -31.71 3.21
CA TRP A 421 0.55 -30.36 3.55
C TRP A 421 0.54 -30.24 5.07
N ASP A 422 1.33 -29.31 5.59
CA ASP A 422 1.37 -29.04 7.01
C ASP A 422 0.06 -28.45 7.51
N ASN A 423 -0.16 -28.63 8.79
CA ASN A 423 -1.38 -28.32 9.47
C ASN A 423 -1.22 -27.35 10.64
N ASP A 424 -0.15 -26.57 10.66
CA ASP A 424 0.10 -25.54 11.66
C ASP A 424 -0.89 -24.35 11.55
N ASN A 425 -0.90 -23.45 12.53
CA ASN A 425 -1.77 -22.29 12.54
C ASN A 425 -1.34 -21.22 11.50
N PHE A 426 -2.26 -20.29 11.19
CA PHE A 426 -2.07 -19.27 10.18
C PHE A 426 -0.79 -18.43 10.38
N LYS A 427 -0.46 -18.08 11.63
CA LYS A 427 0.73 -17.28 11.94
C LYS A 427 2.01 -18.09 11.73
N THR A 428 2.03 -19.35 12.09
CA THR A 428 3.20 -20.22 11.92
C THR A 428 3.50 -20.39 10.45
N ASN A 429 2.55 -20.86 9.66
CA ASN A 429 2.77 -21.18 8.25
C ASN A 429 3.03 -19.95 7.36
N LEU A 430 2.40 -18.81 7.65
CA LEU A 430 2.43 -17.66 6.74
C LEU A 430 3.23 -16.46 7.27
N PHE A 431 3.83 -16.59 8.47
CA PHE A 431 4.72 -15.58 9.03
C PHE A 431 5.96 -16.16 9.72
N ALA A 432 5.81 -17.20 10.59
CA ALA A 432 6.96 -17.75 11.33
C ALA A 432 7.90 -18.55 10.41
N HIS A 433 7.38 -19.37 9.49
CA HIS A 433 8.21 -20.06 8.48
C HIS A 433 8.96 -19.08 7.57
N PRO A 434 8.35 -18.04 6.99
CA PRO A 434 9.08 -16.96 6.32
C PRO A 434 10.16 -16.30 7.19
N TYR A 435 9.88 -16.06 8.48
CA TYR A 435 10.88 -15.51 9.38
C TYR A 435 12.05 -16.49 9.63
N HIS A 436 11.78 -17.78 9.76
CA HIS A 436 12.80 -18.81 9.88
C HIS A 436 13.68 -18.86 8.61
N GLY A 437 13.06 -18.79 7.43
CA GLY A 437 13.77 -18.69 6.15
C GLY A 437 14.69 -17.46 6.03
N ASN A 438 14.29 -16.34 6.63
CA ASN A 438 15.13 -15.15 6.73
C ASN A 438 16.47 -15.45 7.46
N LEU A 439 16.46 -16.27 8.49
CA LEU A 439 17.69 -16.62 9.21
C LEU A 439 18.64 -17.43 8.33
N TYR A 440 18.14 -18.38 7.54
CA TYR A 440 18.95 -19.14 6.59
C TYR A 440 19.53 -18.25 5.50
N PHE A 441 18.68 -17.38 4.90
CA PHE A 441 19.11 -16.43 3.90
C PHE A 441 20.22 -15.51 4.43
N ASN A 442 20.02 -14.97 5.63
CA ASN A 442 20.97 -14.06 6.24
C ASN A 442 22.22 -14.76 6.77
N SER A 443 22.19 -16.06 7.01
CA SER A 443 23.42 -16.81 7.26
C SER A 443 24.40 -16.71 6.07
N ALA A 444 23.88 -16.81 4.84
CA ALA A 444 24.71 -16.63 3.64
C ALA A 444 25.00 -15.15 3.35
N ARG A 445 23.96 -14.28 3.31
CA ARG A 445 24.12 -12.84 3.01
C ARG A 445 25.15 -12.18 3.91
N SER A 446 25.08 -12.43 5.21
CA SER A 446 26.02 -11.90 6.19
C SER A 446 27.44 -12.41 5.97
N ASN A 447 27.65 -13.52 5.29
CA ASN A 447 28.94 -14.11 5.01
C ASN A 447 29.47 -13.83 3.59
N GLY A 448 28.95 -12.77 2.92
CA GLY A 448 29.50 -12.24 1.68
C GLY A 448 28.92 -12.84 0.39
N PHE A 449 27.83 -13.59 0.49
CA PHE A 449 27.11 -14.11 -0.67
C PHE A 449 26.17 -13.06 -1.27
N SER A 450 26.01 -13.05 -2.59
CA SER A 450 25.05 -12.20 -3.27
C SER A 450 23.61 -12.66 -2.99
N PHE A 451 22.62 -11.86 -3.40
CA PHE A 451 21.20 -12.21 -3.26
C PHE A 451 20.91 -13.61 -3.83
N TRP A 452 21.21 -13.84 -5.11
CA TRP A 452 20.93 -15.11 -5.77
C TRP A 452 21.73 -16.28 -5.22
N GLN A 453 22.95 -16.05 -4.78
CA GLN A 453 23.77 -17.08 -4.14
C GLN A 453 23.27 -17.46 -2.74
N SER A 454 22.51 -16.60 -2.08
CA SER A 454 21.92 -16.87 -0.76
C SER A 454 20.63 -17.68 -0.83
N VAL A 455 19.91 -17.65 -1.95
CA VAL A 455 18.67 -18.42 -2.15
C VAL A 455 18.84 -19.92 -1.94
N PRO A 456 19.87 -20.61 -2.48
CA PRO A 456 20.09 -22.03 -2.23
C PRO A 456 20.28 -22.39 -0.75
N PHE A 457 20.90 -21.51 0.06
CA PHE A 457 21.04 -21.73 1.50
C PHE A 457 19.68 -21.69 2.21
N THR A 458 18.77 -20.84 1.76
CA THR A 458 17.41 -20.77 2.31
C THR A 458 16.65 -22.04 1.99
N ILE A 459 16.67 -22.49 0.75
CA ILE A 459 16.01 -23.72 0.30
C ILE A 459 16.61 -24.93 1.04
N GLY A 460 17.95 -25.03 1.09
CA GLY A 460 18.64 -26.13 1.76
C GLY A 460 18.40 -26.15 3.27
N GLY A 461 18.35 -24.98 3.92
CA GLY A 461 18.01 -24.87 5.35
C GLY A 461 16.58 -25.30 5.65
N SER A 462 15.63 -24.90 4.79
CA SER A 462 14.22 -25.35 4.87
C SER A 462 14.11 -26.85 4.67
N MET A 463 14.72 -27.41 3.62
CA MET A 463 14.73 -28.86 3.42
C MET A 463 15.34 -29.61 4.61
N MET A 464 16.44 -29.10 5.16
CA MET A 464 17.08 -29.72 6.31
C MET A 464 16.17 -29.74 7.54
N TRP A 465 15.39 -28.66 7.78
CA TRP A 465 14.40 -28.62 8.85
C TRP A 465 13.29 -29.66 8.62
N GLU A 466 12.68 -29.68 7.47
CA GLU A 466 11.58 -30.57 7.12
C GLU A 466 11.96 -32.07 7.22
N PHE A 467 13.16 -32.44 6.79
CA PHE A 467 13.56 -33.85 6.81
C PHE A 467 14.15 -34.32 8.16
N PHE A 468 14.80 -33.44 8.92
CA PHE A 468 15.55 -33.81 10.14
C PHE A 468 15.10 -33.09 11.41
N GLY A 469 14.47 -31.93 11.32
CA GLY A 469 14.04 -31.12 12.45
C GLY A 469 12.74 -31.56 13.07
N GLU A 470 11.87 -32.23 12.30
CA GLU A 470 10.52 -32.65 12.69
C GLU A 470 10.32 -34.16 12.51
N LYS A 471 9.43 -34.73 13.35
CA LYS A 471 9.03 -36.16 13.21
C LYS A 471 7.96 -36.38 12.14
N GLU A 472 7.20 -35.30 11.78
CA GLU A 472 6.17 -35.27 10.77
C GLU A 472 6.79 -35.35 9.38
N PRO A 473 6.09 -35.90 8.36
CA PRO A 473 6.54 -35.89 6.98
C PRO A 473 6.73 -34.47 6.42
N PRO A 474 7.74 -34.23 5.57
CA PRO A 474 8.05 -32.92 5.01
C PRO A 474 6.87 -32.24 4.33
N ALA A 475 6.64 -30.97 4.66
CA ALA A 475 5.55 -30.16 4.17
C ALA A 475 5.94 -29.27 2.99
N LEU A 476 5.23 -29.37 1.87
CA LEU A 476 5.52 -28.56 0.68
C LEU A 476 5.21 -27.07 0.89
N ASN A 477 4.14 -26.78 1.62
CA ASN A 477 3.76 -25.39 1.93
C ASN A 477 4.82 -24.69 2.79
N ASP A 478 5.43 -25.39 3.75
CA ASP A 478 6.44 -24.81 4.63
C ASP A 478 7.75 -24.57 3.88
N MET A 479 8.12 -25.46 3.01
CA MET A 479 9.25 -25.25 2.11
C MET A 479 9.04 -24.04 1.19
N LEU A 480 7.84 -23.85 0.65
CA LEU A 480 7.52 -22.68 -0.19
C LEU A 480 7.48 -21.39 0.64
N ALA A 481 6.82 -21.39 1.80
CA ALA A 481 6.71 -20.24 2.69
C ALA A 481 8.10 -19.81 3.22
N THR A 482 8.87 -20.77 3.74
CA THR A 482 10.22 -20.56 4.25
C THR A 482 11.16 -20.05 3.16
N SER A 483 11.12 -20.62 1.96
CA SER A 483 12.02 -20.24 0.88
C SER A 483 11.66 -18.88 0.28
N PHE A 484 10.45 -18.69 -0.24
CA PHE A 484 10.06 -17.44 -0.91
C PHE A 484 9.89 -16.28 0.07
N GLY A 485 9.14 -16.49 1.14
CA GLY A 485 8.91 -15.47 2.16
C GLY A 485 10.21 -15.13 2.91
N GLY A 486 11.04 -16.15 3.18
CA GLY A 486 12.33 -15.99 3.83
C GLY A 486 13.34 -15.17 3.04
N VAL A 487 13.41 -15.35 1.72
CA VAL A 487 14.22 -14.52 0.82
C VAL A 487 13.75 -13.08 0.83
N ALA A 488 12.44 -12.85 0.74
CA ALA A 488 11.85 -11.51 0.72
C ALA A 488 12.14 -10.74 2.02
N ILE A 489 11.80 -11.32 3.17
CA ILE A 489 12.03 -10.72 4.49
C ILE A 489 13.53 -10.61 4.77
N GLY A 490 14.29 -11.64 4.39
CA GLY A 490 15.72 -11.74 4.63
C GLY A 490 16.53 -10.63 3.98
N GLU A 491 16.27 -10.32 2.72
CA GLU A 491 16.99 -9.24 2.04
C GLU A 491 16.65 -7.86 2.63
N VAL A 492 15.38 -7.63 2.98
CA VAL A 492 14.98 -6.40 3.68
C VAL A 492 15.70 -6.26 5.01
N PHE A 493 15.74 -7.32 5.83
CA PHE A 493 16.39 -7.28 7.13
C PHE A 493 17.92 -7.15 7.00
N HIS A 494 18.53 -7.77 5.98
CA HIS A 494 19.93 -7.57 5.66
C HIS A 494 20.25 -6.10 5.41
N ARG A 495 19.48 -5.44 4.55
CA ARG A 495 19.70 -4.04 4.16
C ARG A 495 19.41 -3.08 5.32
N VAL A 496 18.32 -3.29 6.05
CA VAL A 496 17.96 -2.44 7.19
C VAL A 496 19.01 -2.55 8.31
N SER A 497 19.47 -3.75 8.63
CA SER A 497 20.53 -3.92 9.63
C SER A 497 21.84 -3.23 9.22
N ALA A 498 22.17 -3.30 7.92
CA ALA A 498 23.35 -2.62 7.39
C ALA A 498 23.27 -1.07 7.48
N LEU A 499 22.08 -0.49 7.30
CA LEU A 499 21.85 0.95 7.49
C LEU A 499 22.03 1.41 8.94
N ILE A 500 21.71 0.56 9.90
CA ILE A 500 21.81 0.88 11.33
C ILE A 500 23.25 0.80 11.82
N LEU A 501 24.03 -0.16 11.30
CA LEU A 501 25.40 -0.38 11.70
C LEU A 501 26.31 0.82 11.34
N ASN A 502 27.19 1.17 12.26
CA ASN A 502 28.18 2.22 12.05
C ASN A 502 29.46 1.88 12.81
N ASP A 503 30.49 1.47 12.08
CA ASP A 503 31.79 1.05 12.65
C ASP A 503 32.61 2.22 13.23
N ARG A 504 32.23 3.48 12.95
CA ARG A 504 32.84 4.68 13.57
C ARG A 504 32.18 5.05 14.89
N ALA A 505 31.01 4.54 15.19
CA ALA A 505 30.29 4.89 16.42
C ALA A 505 31.05 4.38 17.66
N HIS A 506 30.96 5.10 18.76
CA HIS A 506 31.61 4.80 20.04
C HIS A 506 30.57 4.80 21.19
N GLY A 507 30.93 4.14 22.29
CA GLY A 507 30.16 4.15 23.53
C GLY A 507 28.74 3.61 23.38
N THR A 508 27.80 4.27 24.06
CA THR A 508 26.38 3.87 24.08
C THR A 508 25.72 3.91 22.70
N ASN A 509 26.07 4.88 21.85
CA ASN A 509 25.53 4.97 20.48
C ASN A 509 25.87 3.72 19.67
N ARG A 510 27.12 3.22 19.78
CA ARG A 510 27.50 1.96 19.14
C ARG A 510 26.72 0.78 19.70
N LEU A 511 26.62 0.68 21.02
CA LEU A 511 25.88 -0.40 21.66
C LEU A 511 24.43 -0.48 21.16
N PHE A 512 23.71 0.64 21.14
CA PHE A 512 22.32 0.68 20.64
C PHE A 512 22.21 0.30 19.16
N ARG A 513 23.13 0.74 18.31
CA ARG A 513 23.15 0.37 16.88
C ARG A 513 23.41 -1.11 16.69
N GLU A 514 24.38 -1.69 17.38
CA GLU A 514 24.67 -3.13 17.31
C GLU A 514 23.50 -3.97 17.84
N MET A 515 22.88 -3.56 18.94
CA MET A 515 21.69 -4.21 19.47
C MET A 515 20.52 -4.15 18.49
N ALA A 516 20.18 -2.97 17.96
CA ALA A 516 19.11 -2.80 17.00
C ALA A 516 19.34 -3.59 15.71
N ALA A 517 20.56 -3.55 15.17
CA ALA A 517 20.92 -4.33 13.99
C ALA A 517 20.84 -5.85 14.23
N THR A 518 21.23 -6.30 15.45
CA THR A 518 21.13 -7.72 15.84
C THR A 518 19.69 -8.19 16.02
N ILE A 519 18.81 -7.36 16.57
CA ILE A 519 17.37 -7.68 16.68
C ILE A 519 16.75 -7.84 15.30
N ILE A 520 17.08 -6.96 14.35
CA ILE A 520 16.56 -7.02 12.98
C ILE A 520 17.18 -8.20 12.21
N ASN A 521 18.48 -8.37 12.29
CA ASN A 521 19.20 -9.43 11.62
C ASN A 521 20.11 -10.19 12.60
N PRO A 522 19.58 -11.24 13.29
CA PRO A 522 20.31 -12.00 14.29
C PRO A 522 21.60 -12.66 13.73
N MET A 523 21.56 -13.07 12.46
CA MET A 523 22.72 -13.72 11.83
C MET A 523 23.87 -12.75 11.57
N GLN A 524 23.55 -11.51 11.22
CA GLN A 524 24.54 -10.43 11.10
C GLN A 524 25.13 -10.10 12.48
N GLY A 525 24.27 -9.98 13.49
CA GLY A 525 24.73 -9.74 14.87
C GLY A 525 25.63 -10.85 15.40
N LEU A 526 25.22 -12.10 15.26
CA LEU A 526 26.00 -13.27 15.66
C LEU A 526 27.38 -13.28 14.98
N LYS A 527 27.43 -13.09 13.67
CA LYS A 527 28.69 -13.00 12.92
C LYS A 527 29.60 -11.89 13.48
N ARG A 528 29.03 -10.68 13.74
CA ARG A 528 29.82 -9.56 14.25
C ARG A 528 30.37 -9.82 15.65
N ILE A 529 29.61 -10.51 16.51
CA ILE A 529 30.04 -10.94 17.83
C ILE A 529 31.21 -11.95 17.69
N LEU A 530 31.05 -13.00 16.89
CA LEU A 530 32.04 -14.05 16.69
C LEU A 530 33.34 -13.54 16.05
N ASN A 531 33.24 -12.55 15.16
CA ASN A 531 34.42 -11.92 14.54
C ASN A 531 35.06 -10.83 15.42
N GLY A 532 34.46 -10.44 16.54
CA GLY A 532 34.87 -9.32 17.37
C GLY A 532 34.60 -7.95 16.76
N ASP A 533 33.82 -7.85 15.68
CA ASP A 533 33.51 -6.61 15.00
C ASP A 533 32.66 -5.66 15.88
N VAL A 534 31.86 -6.22 16.79
CA VAL A 534 31.07 -5.45 17.78
C VAL A 534 31.96 -4.56 18.65
N TRP A 535 33.15 -5.04 19.00
CA TRP A 535 34.09 -4.37 19.92
C TRP A 535 35.13 -3.52 19.19
N ARG A 536 35.31 -3.74 17.89
CA ARG A 536 36.38 -3.13 17.11
C ARG A 536 35.91 -1.85 16.45
N THR A 537 36.33 -0.70 16.94
CA THR A 537 36.11 0.58 16.27
C THR A 537 37.03 0.75 15.08
N ARG A 538 36.55 1.23 13.96
CA ARG A 538 37.28 1.49 12.73
C ARG A 538 37.18 2.96 12.35
N ASN A 539 38.24 3.53 11.79
CA ASN A 539 38.26 4.91 11.31
C ASN A 539 37.44 5.08 10.01
N LYS A 540 37.08 3.99 9.33
CA LYS A 540 36.29 4.00 8.09
C LYS A 540 35.03 3.19 8.28
N ASN A 541 33.88 3.69 7.73
CA ASN A 541 32.71 2.89 7.59
C ASN A 541 32.93 1.89 6.44
N PHE A 542 33.07 0.62 6.78
CA PHE A 542 32.98 -0.45 5.80
C PHE A 542 31.51 -0.81 5.64
N LEU A 543 30.82 -0.08 4.80
CA LEU A 543 29.49 -0.47 4.36
C LEU A 543 29.63 -1.62 3.37
N TYR A 544 28.79 -2.64 3.47
CA TYR A 544 28.75 -3.79 2.57
C TYR A 544 28.47 -3.40 1.12
N HIS A 545 27.88 -2.23 0.93
CA HIS A 545 27.72 -1.49 -0.31
C HIS A 545 27.81 -0.01 0.00
N ASP A 546 28.07 0.81 -0.98
CA ASP A 546 28.04 2.26 -0.84
C ASP A 546 26.59 2.76 -0.75
N PHE A 547 25.97 2.56 0.43
CA PHE A 547 24.58 2.94 0.70
C PHE A 547 24.39 4.47 0.75
N SER A 548 25.46 5.24 0.73
CA SER A 548 25.42 6.69 0.78
C SER A 548 24.71 7.32 -0.44
N GLU A 549 24.57 6.56 -1.53
CA GLU A 549 23.88 6.97 -2.75
C GLU A 549 22.43 6.52 -2.82
N ILE A 550 21.99 5.65 -1.90
CA ILE A 550 20.66 5.08 -1.94
C ILE A 550 19.73 5.91 -1.05
N PRO A 551 18.69 6.56 -1.62
CA PRO A 551 17.72 7.29 -0.82
C PRO A 551 16.92 6.32 0.06
N VAL A 552 16.81 6.64 1.34
CA VAL A 552 16.05 5.85 2.32
C VAL A 552 15.10 6.77 3.05
N GLU A 553 13.83 6.38 3.13
CA GLU A 553 12.81 7.03 3.94
C GLU A 553 12.25 6.03 4.93
N LEU A 554 12.42 6.30 6.22
CA LEU A 554 11.82 5.53 7.31
C LEU A 554 10.85 6.42 8.09
N LEU A 555 9.61 5.98 8.18
CA LEU A 555 8.56 6.62 8.95
C LEU A 555 8.13 5.69 10.09
N MET A 556 7.96 6.24 11.27
CA MET A 556 7.32 5.57 12.39
C MET A 556 6.05 6.34 12.76
N SER A 557 4.91 5.66 12.69
CA SER A 557 3.61 6.22 13.06
C SER A 557 3.12 5.57 14.34
N VAL A 558 2.67 6.38 15.30
CA VAL A 558 2.13 5.93 16.59
C VAL A 558 0.80 6.62 16.82
N GLY A 559 -0.23 5.87 17.14
CA GLY A 559 -1.56 6.45 17.32
C GLY A 559 -2.63 5.46 17.71
N ASP A 560 -3.86 5.80 17.38
CA ASP A 560 -5.04 4.97 17.61
C ASP A 560 -5.63 4.45 16.30
N ARG A 561 -5.97 3.18 16.32
CA ARG A 561 -6.64 2.44 15.24
C ARG A 561 -8.03 2.07 15.70
N TYR A 562 -9.04 2.49 14.96
CA TYR A 562 -10.41 2.06 15.13
C TYR A 562 -10.75 1.02 14.08
N LEU A 563 -11.16 -0.19 14.49
CA LEU A 563 -11.63 -1.27 13.62
C LEU A 563 -13.13 -1.43 13.84
N ALA A 564 -13.92 -1.14 12.81
CA ALA A 564 -15.37 -1.31 12.85
C ALA A 564 -15.79 -2.77 12.69
N ASP A 565 -16.90 -3.14 13.31
CA ASP A 565 -17.56 -4.43 13.12
C ASP A 565 -18.23 -4.53 11.74
N ASN A 566 -18.49 -5.73 11.27
CA ASN A 566 -19.06 -5.99 9.95
C ASN A 566 -20.38 -5.23 9.73
N GLY A 567 -20.41 -4.41 8.67
CA GLY A 567 -21.60 -3.66 8.24
C GLY A 567 -22.00 -2.49 9.14
N THR A 568 -21.19 -2.10 10.13
CA THR A 568 -21.46 -0.96 11.02
C THR A 568 -20.26 -0.05 11.12
N ILE A 569 -20.48 1.28 11.22
CA ILE A 569 -19.38 2.26 11.31
C ILE A 569 -19.04 2.57 12.77
N PHE A 570 -20.02 2.61 13.66
CA PHE A 570 -19.86 3.07 15.06
C PHE A 570 -19.75 1.95 16.10
N ARG A 571 -19.84 0.71 15.67
CA ARG A 571 -19.55 -0.44 16.52
C ARG A 571 -18.22 -1.02 16.12
N GLY A 572 -17.27 -0.99 17.00
CA GLY A 572 -15.92 -1.43 16.73
C GLY A 572 -15.06 -1.36 17.98
N GLU A 573 -13.78 -1.54 17.81
CA GLU A 573 -12.81 -1.48 18.90
C GLU A 573 -11.64 -0.57 18.55
N HIS A 574 -11.11 0.07 19.60
CA HIS A 574 -9.92 0.90 19.55
C HIS A 574 -8.68 0.10 19.90
N GLN A 575 -7.61 0.34 19.20
CA GLN A 575 -6.34 -0.31 19.42
C GLN A 575 -5.18 0.67 19.25
N PRO A 576 -4.37 0.91 20.27
CA PRO A 576 -3.10 1.60 20.08
C PRO A 576 -2.24 0.87 19.06
N PHE A 577 -1.64 1.59 18.12
CA PHE A 577 -0.82 0.99 17.10
C PHE A 577 0.55 1.67 16.96
N VAL A 578 1.49 0.91 16.40
CA VAL A 578 2.75 1.40 15.86
C VAL A 578 2.91 0.83 14.46
N THR A 579 3.23 1.70 13.50
CA THR A 579 3.52 1.30 12.12
C THR A 579 4.92 1.80 11.74
N PHE A 580 5.71 0.92 11.13
CA PHE A 580 6.95 1.30 10.47
C PHE A 580 6.77 1.18 8.97
N SER A 581 7.05 2.26 8.25
CA SER A 581 7.00 2.31 6.79
C SER A 581 8.37 2.69 6.27
N LEU A 582 8.94 1.82 5.45
CA LEU A 582 10.27 1.98 4.86
C LEU A 582 10.16 2.00 3.34
N ARG A 583 10.76 3.01 2.73
CA ARG A 583 11.05 3.06 1.30
C ARG A 583 12.57 3.10 1.14
N TYR A 584 13.11 2.12 0.46
CA TYR A 584 14.54 1.96 0.21
C TYR A 584 14.81 2.05 -1.28
N GLY A 585 15.71 2.92 -1.69
CA GLY A 585 16.10 3.13 -3.07
C GLY A 585 15.15 4.00 -3.88
N ASP A 586 15.62 4.35 -5.06
CA ASP A 586 14.82 4.98 -6.12
C ASP A 586 14.64 3.97 -7.26
N PRO A 587 13.40 3.62 -7.64
CA PRO A 587 13.16 2.64 -8.69
C PRO A 587 13.79 3.06 -10.05
N PHE A 588 13.94 4.37 -10.29
CA PHE A 588 14.45 4.92 -11.54
C PHE A 588 15.98 5.09 -11.57
N ASN A 589 16.68 4.80 -10.47
CA ASN A 589 18.13 4.84 -10.46
C ASN A 589 18.71 3.65 -11.25
N GLN A 590 19.38 3.92 -12.36
CA GLN A 590 19.97 2.92 -13.25
C GLN A 590 21.31 2.39 -12.76
N ASN A 591 21.95 3.08 -11.82
CA ASN A 591 23.28 2.67 -11.30
C ASN A 591 23.17 1.46 -10.37
N THR A 592 21.95 1.05 -10.01
CA THR A 592 21.68 -0.05 -9.11
C THR A 592 20.84 -1.11 -9.83
N SER A 593 21.42 -2.31 -10.03
CA SER A 593 20.79 -3.41 -10.78
C SER A 593 20.57 -4.67 -9.96
N SER A 594 20.98 -4.69 -8.69
CA SER A 594 20.82 -5.85 -7.82
C SER A 594 19.38 -6.01 -7.33
N PRO A 595 18.91 -7.24 -7.11
CA PRO A 595 17.62 -7.45 -6.48
C PRO A 595 17.48 -6.66 -5.18
N TYR A 596 16.30 -6.09 -4.93
CA TYR A 596 16.00 -5.26 -3.76
C TYR A 596 16.80 -3.95 -3.62
N ASP A 597 17.45 -3.47 -4.67
CA ASP A 597 17.95 -2.08 -4.69
C ASP A 597 16.82 -1.04 -4.64
N TYR A 598 15.61 -1.49 -4.90
CA TYR A 598 14.37 -0.79 -4.57
C TYR A 598 13.41 -1.75 -3.88
N PHE A 599 12.91 -1.34 -2.74
CA PHE A 599 11.81 -2.02 -2.06
C PHE A 599 11.01 -1.07 -1.16
N THR A 600 9.79 -1.45 -0.86
CA THR A 600 8.95 -0.84 0.17
C THR A 600 8.54 -1.91 1.18
N ALA A 601 8.57 -1.57 2.46
CA ALA A 601 8.13 -2.45 3.53
C ALA A 601 7.28 -1.66 4.53
N ASN A 602 6.19 -2.25 4.97
CA ASN A 602 5.30 -1.68 5.97
C ASN A 602 4.93 -2.78 6.97
N ILE A 603 5.16 -2.53 8.26
CA ILE A 603 4.73 -3.42 9.34
C ILE A 603 3.84 -2.66 10.31
N ALA A 604 2.67 -3.20 10.58
CA ALA A 604 1.67 -2.62 11.47
C ALA A 604 1.42 -3.54 12.66
N MET A 605 1.63 -3.00 13.85
CA MET A 605 1.50 -3.69 15.14
C MET A 605 0.47 -3.02 16.02
N GLY A 606 -0.30 -3.82 16.77
CA GLY A 606 -1.31 -3.35 17.70
C GLY A 606 -1.10 -3.93 19.09
N PHE A 607 -1.53 -3.17 20.11
CA PHE A 607 -1.22 -3.46 21.51
C PHE A 607 -2.46 -3.76 22.37
N THR A 608 -3.43 -4.47 21.83
CA THR A 608 -4.59 -4.97 22.59
C THR A 608 -4.65 -6.49 22.57
N GLY A 609 -5.28 -7.09 23.59
CA GLY A 609 -5.35 -8.55 23.71
C GLY A 609 -6.30 -9.26 22.74
N ASN A 610 -7.22 -8.54 22.06
CA ASN A 610 -8.22 -9.16 21.20
C ASN A 610 -7.75 -9.27 19.73
N GLN A 611 -7.07 -8.25 19.21
CA GLN A 611 -6.56 -8.25 17.84
C GLN A 611 -5.13 -8.80 17.77
N PRO A 612 -4.69 -9.34 16.61
CA PRO A 612 -3.32 -9.81 16.45
C PRO A 612 -2.29 -8.72 16.72
N PHE A 613 -1.19 -9.07 17.36
CA PHE A 613 -0.07 -8.15 17.62
C PHE A 613 0.50 -7.60 16.30
N VAL A 614 0.80 -8.46 15.32
CA VAL A 614 1.09 -8.06 13.94
C VAL A 614 -0.18 -8.28 13.13
N HIS A 615 -0.83 -7.19 12.72
CA HIS A 615 -2.05 -7.24 11.94
C HIS A 615 -1.85 -6.91 10.45
N GLY A 616 -0.66 -6.42 10.09
CA GLY A 616 -0.29 -6.16 8.70
C GLY A 616 1.21 -6.19 8.49
N PHE A 617 1.65 -6.87 7.44
CA PHE A 617 3.01 -6.79 6.93
C PHE A 617 2.97 -6.82 5.41
N HIS A 618 3.46 -5.77 4.77
CA HIS A 618 3.41 -5.58 3.33
C HIS A 618 4.79 -5.27 2.81
N LEU A 619 5.24 -6.03 1.84
CA LEU A 619 6.55 -5.89 1.24
C LEU A 619 6.45 -6.01 -0.28
N THR A 620 7.10 -5.09 -0.97
CA THR A 620 7.30 -5.12 -2.42
C THR A 620 8.77 -4.96 -2.69
N GLY A 621 9.41 -5.95 -3.30
CA GLY A 621 10.83 -5.94 -3.65
C GLY A 621 11.05 -6.06 -5.15
N ARG A 622 11.87 -5.18 -5.73
CA ARG A 622 12.27 -5.26 -7.13
C ARG A 622 13.30 -6.36 -7.30
N LEU A 623 12.98 -7.38 -8.11
CA LEU A 623 13.93 -8.43 -8.48
C LEU A 623 14.73 -8.04 -9.72
N TRP A 624 14.05 -7.46 -10.70
CA TRP A 624 14.63 -7.00 -11.94
C TRP A 624 13.76 -5.90 -12.54
N SER A 625 14.38 -4.93 -13.21
CA SER A 625 13.63 -3.92 -13.94
C SER A 625 14.43 -3.31 -15.06
N LYS A 626 13.71 -2.69 -16.01
CA LYS A 626 14.27 -1.89 -17.07
C LYS A 626 13.50 -0.59 -17.20
N LEU A 627 14.23 0.49 -17.36
CA LEU A 627 13.68 1.79 -17.70
C LEU A 627 13.27 1.77 -19.18
N VAL A 628 11.97 1.89 -19.42
CA VAL A 628 11.37 1.82 -20.76
C VAL A 628 11.34 3.21 -21.40
N TYR A 629 11.10 4.22 -20.59
CA TYR A 629 11.05 5.61 -21.01
C TYR A 629 11.72 6.49 -19.97
N ASP A 630 12.60 7.40 -20.45
CA ASP A 630 13.28 8.41 -19.62
C ASP A 630 13.36 9.72 -20.43
N GLY A 631 12.52 10.69 -20.12
CA GLY A 631 12.41 11.91 -20.86
C GLY A 631 11.83 13.06 -20.05
N LYS A 632 11.73 14.24 -20.68
CA LYS A 632 11.15 15.44 -20.06
C LYS A 632 9.67 15.24 -19.65
N GLU A 633 8.98 14.27 -20.25
CA GLU A 633 7.57 13.95 -20.04
C GLU A 633 7.39 12.88 -18.95
N GLY A 634 8.44 12.56 -18.20
CA GLY A 634 8.43 11.62 -17.10
C GLY A 634 9.33 10.42 -17.30
N GLN A 635 9.16 9.43 -16.43
CA GLN A 635 9.93 8.17 -16.45
C GLN A 635 8.96 6.99 -16.32
N THR A 636 9.24 5.92 -17.06
CA THR A 636 8.47 4.66 -17.00
C THR A 636 9.41 3.48 -16.84
N LEU A 637 9.18 2.71 -15.81
CA LEU A 637 9.94 1.52 -15.47
C LEU A 637 9.02 0.29 -15.51
N CYS A 638 9.49 -0.78 -16.16
CA CYS A 638 8.86 -2.09 -16.12
C CYS A 638 9.80 -3.09 -15.45
N GLY A 639 9.25 -4.03 -14.71
CA GLY A 639 10.08 -4.98 -14.00
C GLY A 639 9.32 -6.19 -13.47
N ILE A 640 10.07 -7.06 -12.79
CA ILE A 640 9.56 -8.18 -12.03
C ILE A 640 9.75 -7.88 -10.55
N PHE A 641 8.66 -8.01 -9.81
CA PHE A 641 8.61 -7.71 -8.39
C PHE A 641 8.20 -8.96 -7.60
N GLN A 642 8.74 -9.08 -6.42
CA GLN A 642 8.33 -10.05 -5.43
C GLN A 642 7.49 -9.35 -4.38
N HIS A 643 6.37 -9.98 -3.99
CA HIS A 643 5.51 -9.48 -2.94
C HIS A 643 5.41 -10.48 -1.80
N PHE A 644 5.32 -9.94 -0.58
CA PHE A 644 4.93 -10.65 0.62
C PHE A 644 3.91 -9.78 1.34
N ASN A 645 2.67 -10.26 1.45
CA ASN A 645 1.59 -9.54 2.12
C ASN A 645 0.91 -10.43 3.15
N TYR A 646 0.72 -9.87 4.32
CA TYR A 646 0.08 -10.53 5.44
C TYR A 646 -0.95 -9.58 6.06
N TYR A 647 -2.21 -10.00 6.05
CA TYR A 647 -3.33 -9.34 6.70
C TYR A 647 -3.93 -10.30 7.70
N ASP A 648 -4.02 -9.89 8.97
CA ASP A 648 -4.62 -10.70 10.03
C ASP A 648 -5.53 -9.85 10.91
N SER A 649 -6.70 -10.36 11.21
CA SER A 649 -7.64 -9.78 12.16
C SER A 649 -8.42 -10.88 12.89
N GLN A 650 -8.94 -10.53 14.05
CA GLN A 650 -9.92 -11.34 14.80
C GLN A 650 -11.30 -10.64 14.76
N SER A 651 -12.34 -11.36 15.14
CA SER A 651 -13.66 -10.75 15.32
C SER A 651 -13.59 -9.62 16.34
N VAL A 652 -14.36 -8.55 16.09
CA VAL A 652 -14.40 -7.38 16.97
C VAL A 652 -15.00 -7.82 18.32
N LYS A 653 -14.40 -7.35 19.41
CA LYS A 653 -14.87 -7.65 20.77
C LYS A 653 -16.31 -7.17 20.94
N ASP A 654 -17.16 -8.04 21.49
CA ASP A 654 -18.61 -7.81 21.65
C ASP A 654 -19.35 -7.49 20.32
N GLY A 655 -18.72 -7.80 19.18
CA GLY A 655 -19.23 -7.62 17.83
C GLY A 655 -19.87 -8.87 17.23
N SER A 656 -19.93 -8.91 15.90
CA SER A 656 -20.25 -10.10 15.14
C SER A 656 -19.15 -11.15 15.32
N SER A 657 -19.50 -12.43 15.26
CA SER A 657 -18.50 -13.52 15.33
C SER A 657 -17.64 -13.62 14.07
N GLN A 658 -17.93 -12.83 13.05
CA GLN A 658 -17.23 -12.89 11.77
C GLN A 658 -15.87 -12.19 11.83
N THR A 659 -14.83 -12.84 11.31
CA THR A 659 -13.50 -12.25 11.13
C THR A 659 -13.57 -11.21 10.01
N PRO A 660 -13.20 -9.95 10.26
CA PRO A 660 -13.30 -8.87 9.29
C PRO A 660 -12.51 -9.15 8.01
N TYR A 661 -11.23 -9.52 8.17
CA TYR A 661 -10.35 -9.89 7.07
C TYR A 661 -9.24 -10.82 7.57
N ARG A 662 -8.81 -11.75 6.76
CA ARG A 662 -7.60 -12.56 6.94
C ARG A 662 -7.19 -13.15 5.60
N ILE A 663 -6.03 -12.73 5.12
CA ILE A 663 -5.43 -13.24 3.90
C ILE A 663 -3.92 -13.04 3.95
N SER A 664 -3.18 -13.96 3.33
CA SER A 664 -1.74 -13.83 3.17
C SER A 664 -1.33 -14.23 1.76
N GLU A 665 -0.30 -13.58 1.30
CA GLU A 665 0.42 -13.83 0.05
C GLU A 665 1.88 -14.05 0.43
N ALA A 666 2.19 -15.29 0.88
CA ALA A 666 3.51 -15.63 1.42
C ALA A 666 4.56 -15.86 0.33
N ALA A 667 4.13 -16.27 -0.85
CA ALA A 667 4.99 -16.44 -2.02
C ALA A 667 4.28 -15.91 -3.26
N ALA A 668 4.64 -14.70 -3.69
CA ALA A 668 4.08 -14.08 -4.87
C ALA A 668 5.15 -13.35 -5.68
N ILE A 669 4.97 -13.39 -6.97
CA ILE A 669 5.86 -12.79 -7.95
C ILE A 669 5.07 -12.37 -9.18
N GLY A 670 5.41 -11.22 -9.74
CA GLY A 670 4.75 -10.76 -10.95
C GLY A 670 5.38 -9.55 -11.61
N PRO A 671 4.89 -9.22 -12.81
CA PRO A 671 5.26 -7.98 -13.49
C PRO A 671 4.66 -6.76 -12.79
N GLY A 672 5.41 -5.66 -12.88
CA GLY A 672 4.96 -4.35 -12.39
C GLY A 672 5.46 -3.23 -13.26
N MET A 673 4.74 -2.12 -13.23
CA MET A 673 5.11 -0.87 -13.88
C MET A 673 5.07 0.26 -12.87
N ILE A 674 6.06 1.16 -12.96
CA ILE A 674 6.13 2.37 -12.15
C ILE A 674 6.28 3.54 -13.11
N TRP A 675 5.43 4.56 -12.95
CA TRP A 675 5.49 5.82 -13.69
C TRP A 675 5.80 6.94 -12.73
N ARG A 676 6.77 7.75 -13.08
CA ARG A 676 7.01 9.03 -12.45
C ARG A 676 6.69 10.11 -13.44
N PHE A 677 5.72 10.93 -13.10
CA PHE A 677 5.31 12.07 -13.92
C PHE A 677 6.30 13.22 -13.74
N PRO A 678 6.38 14.14 -14.71
CA PRO A 678 7.15 15.37 -14.55
C PRO A 678 6.61 16.15 -13.35
N GLU A 679 7.46 16.99 -12.78
CA GLU A 679 7.07 17.87 -11.68
C GLU A 679 5.89 18.76 -12.10
N ILE A 680 4.83 18.73 -11.30
CA ILE A 680 3.58 19.41 -11.59
C ILE A 680 3.51 20.67 -10.74
N GLY A 681 3.36 21.81 -11.39
CA GLY A 681 3.24 23.07 -10.69
C GLY A 681 4.45 23.41 -9.82
N ASN A 682 4.22 23.70 -8.55
CA ASN A 682 5.27 24.04 -7.59
C ASN A 682 5.97 22.78 -7.05
N LYS A 683 6.64 22.03 -7.91
CA LYS A 683 7.42 20.85 -7.55
C LYS A 683 6.59 19.69 -6.92
N ASN A 684 5.29 19.60 -7.19
CA ASN A 684 4.51 18.44 -6.80
C ASN A 684 4.95 17.22 -7.61
N LYS A 685 5.12 16.09 -6.95
CA LYS A 685 5.52 14.83 -7.59
C LYS A 685 4.35 13.86 -7.59
N LEU A 686 4.11 13.25 -8.73
CA LEU A 686 3.12 12.18 -8.87
C LEU A 686 3.84 10.92 -9.32
N GLU A 687 3.61 9.84 -8.59
CA GLU A 687 4.11 8.51 -8.91
C GLU A 687 2.96 7.52 -8.88
N GLN A 688 2.89 6.67 -9.90
CA GLN A 688 1.89 5.60 -10.02
C GLN A 688 2.61 4.29 -10.19
N SER A 689 2.25 3.27 -9.42
CA SER A 689 2.72 1.90 -9.63
C SER A 689 1.56 0.94 -9.72
N VAL A 690 1.74 -0.08 -10.55
CA VAL A 690 0.75 -1.14 -10.76
C VAL A 690 1.48 -2.47 -10.84
N PHE A 691 0.94 -3.49 -10.15
CA PHE A 691 1.51 -4.82 -10.10
C PHE A 691 0.42 -5.86 -10.32
N ALA A 692 0.78 -6.94 -11.01
CA ALA A 692 -0.09 -8.10 -11.22
C ALA A 692 0.72 -9.36 -10.89
N ASP A 693 0.36 -10.04 -9.81
CA ASP A 693 1.17 -11.13 -9.28
C ASP A 693 0.46 -12.48 -9.37
N LEU A 694 1.27 -13.50 -9.57
CA LEU A 694 0.89 -14.88 -9.36
C LEU A 694 1.19 -15.25 -7.90
N ILE A 695 0.18 -15.63 -7.15
CA ILE A 695 0.32 -16.16 -5.80
C ILE A 695 0.60 -17.66 -5.92
N LEU A 696 1.81 -18.06 -5.62
CA LEU A 696 2.22 -19.47 -5.57
C LEU A 696 1.72 -20.13 -4.30
N LEU A 697 1.84 -19.40 -3.18
CA LEU A 697 1.33 -19.80 -1.87
C LEU A 697 0.69 -18.61 -1.17
N GLY A 698 -0.56 -18.77 -0.83
CA GLY A 698 -1.32 -17.83 -0.01
C GLY A 698 -2.22 -18.57 0.98
N GLY A 699 -2.69 -17.84 1.98
CA GLY A 699 -3.63 -18.35 2.98
C GLY A 699 -4.87 -17.46 3.07
N THR A 700 -6.01 -18.06 3.36
CA THR A 700 -7.28 -17.35 3.51
C THR A 700 -8.09 -17.90 4.68
N LYS A 701 -8.93 -17.06 5.29
CA LYS A 701 -9.84 -17.45 6.37
C LYS A 701 -10.74 -18.61 5.95
N SER A 702 -10.88 -19.60 6.85
CA SER A 702 -11.92 -20.64 6.83
C SER A 702 -12.97 -20.30 7.89
N ASP A 703 -14.22 -20.10 7.49
CA ASP A 703 -15.25 -19.60 8.39
C ASP A 703 -15.99 -20.72 9.15
N TYR A 704 -16.03 -21.93 8.60
CA TYR A 704 -16.78 -23.06 9.15
C TYR A 704 -15.89 -24.09 9.83
N TYR A 705 -14.66 -24.22 9.36
CA TYR A 705 -13.71 -25.16 9.92
C TYR A 705 -12.75 -24.46 10.89
N SER A 706 -12.74 -24.92 12.15
CA SER A 706 -11.90 -24.35 13.22
C SER A 706 -11.25 -25.45 14.09
N PHE A 707 -11.09 -26.66 13.54
CA PHE A 707 -10.51 -27.77 14.27
C PHE A 707 -9.01 -27.56 14.50
N ILE A 708 -8.53 -27.72 15.74
CA ILE A 708 -7.11 -27.57 16.12
C ILE A 708 -6.54 -26.16 15.78
N ASP A 709 -7.25 -25.09 16.09
CA ASP A 709 -6.84 -23.68 15.81
C ASP A 709 -6.56 -23.37 14.33
N ARG A 710 -7.11 -24.17 13.40
CA ARG A 710 -6.95 -24.03 11.95
C ARG A 710 -8.17 -23.44 11.30
N ASP A 711 -8.34 -22.18 11.50
CA ASP A 711 -9.43 -21.44 10.90
C ASP A 711 -9.02 -20.77 9.57
N TYR A 712 -8.17 -21.47 8.79
CA TYR A 712 -7.70 -20.97 7.49
C TYR A 712 -7.46 -22.11 6.49
N ASN A 713 -7.32 -21.77 5.21
CA ASN A 713 -6.95 -22.68 4.15
C ASN A 713 -5.87 -22.09 3.25
N MET A 714 -5.04 -22.94 2.66
CA MET A 714 -4.00 -22.54 1.73
C MET A 714 -4.43 -22.71 0.29
N GLY A 715 -3.84 -21.92 -0.58
CA GLY A 715 -4.13 -21.97 -2.00
C GLY A 715 -3.16 -21.17 -2.86
N SER A 716 -3.44 -21.20 -4.15
CA SER A 716 -2.77 -20.39 -5.16
C SER A 716 -3.78 -19.45 -5.80
N GLY A 717 -3.28 -18.39 -6.41
CA GLY A 717 -4.17 -17.42 -7.03
C GLY A 717 -3.44 -16.29 -7.71
N TYR A 718 -4.04 -15.12 -7.67
CA TYR A 718 -3.45 -13.91 -8.22
C TYR A 718 -3.85 -12.69 -7.41
N SER A 719 -3.03 -11.65 -7.53
CA SER A 719 -3.33 -10.35 -6.93
C SER A 719 -3.05 -9.22 -7.91
N PHE A 720 -3.77 -8.12 -7.70
CA PHE A 720 -3.54 -6.85 -8.38
C PHE A 720 -3.35 -5.75 -7.36
N LYS A 721 -2.33 -4.91 -7.57
CA LYS A 721 -2.03 -3.81 -6.66
C LYS A 721 -1.83 -2.53 -7.45
N SER A 722 -2.37 -1.44 -6.94
CA SER A 722 -2.17 -0.11 -7.49
C SER A 722 -1.78 0.84 -6.36
N ARG A 723 -0.78 1.68 -6.60
CA ARG A 723 -0.28 2.69 -5.67
C ARG A 723 -0.21 4.01 -6.42
N THR A 724 -1.00 4.97 -6.00
CA THR A 724 -0.94 6.34 -6.48
C THR A 724 -0.43 7.21 -5.37
N GLU A 725 0.68 7.87 -5.56
CA GLU A 725 1.29 8.74 -4.55
C GLU A 725 1.49 10.14 -5.13
N MET A 726 0.92 11.13 -4.46
CA MET A 726 1.11 12.54 -4.79
C MET A 726 1.80 13.23 -3.62
N THR A 727 3.00 13.73 -3.85
CA THR A 727 3.80 14.44 -2.86
C THR A 727 3.73 15.94 -3.13
N PHE A 728 3.34 16.67 -2.08
CA PHE A 728 3.29 18.13 -2.05
C PHE A 728 4.42 18.64 -1.18
N PRO A 729 5.39 19.41 -1.70
CA PRO A 729 6.59 19.81 -0.95
C PRO A 729 6.30 20.55 0.37
N TYR A 730 5.14 21.22 0.44
CA TYR A 730 4.78 22.09 1.57
C TYR A 730 3.68 21.54 2.47
N PHE A 731 3.02 20.46 2.06
CA PHE A 731 1.87 19.95 2.80
C PHE A 731 2.12 18.53 3.30
N GLY A 732 2.76 17.69 2.48
CA GLY A 732 2.98 16.30 2.79
C GLY A 732 2.66 15.39 1.61
N ARG A 733 1.99 14.25 1.86
CA ARG A 733 1.76 13.21 0.88
C ARG A 733 0.32 12.70 0.95
N LEU A 734 -0.30 12.58 -0.21
CA LEU A 734 -1.57 11.89 -0.38
C LEU A 734 -1.30 10.60 -1.16
N SER A 735 -1.69 9.46 -0.61
CA SER A 735 -1.56 8.17 -1.27
C SER A 735 -2.91 7.47 -1.34
N LEU A 736 -3.16 6.79 -2.45
CA LEU A 736 -4.29 5.89 -2.61
C LEU A 736 -3.76 4.52 -3.01
N ASN A 737 -3.92 3.56 -2.12
CA ASN A 737 -3.51 2.18 -2.34
C ASN A 737 -4.76 1.33 -2.58
N LEU A 738 -4.68 0.45 -3.54
CA LEU A 738 -5.72 -0.52 -3.85
C LEU A 738 -5.08 -1.89 -4.00
N ASP A 739 -5.57 -2.86 -3.26
CA ASP A 739 -5.15 -4.24 -3.33
C ASP A 739 -6.36 -5.14 -3.60
N TYR A 740 -6.21 -6.08 -4.52
CA TYR A 740 -7.17 -7.14 -4.78
C TYR A 740 -6.46 -8.48 -4.78
N TYR A 741 -6.96 -9.39 -3.98
CA TYR A 741 -6.45 -10.75 -3.85
C TYR A 741 -7.54 -11.74 -4.21
N ARG A 742 -7.16 -12.79 -4.93
CA ARG A 742 -8.02 -13.95 -5.16
C ARG A 742 -7.22 -15.23 -4.98
N ILE A 743 -7.69 -16.09 -4.05
CA ILE A 743 -7.06 -17.36 -3.71
C ILE A 743 -8.06 -18.49 -3.94
N TYR A 744 -7.62 -19.51 -4.66
CA TYR A 744 -8.30 -20.77 -4.87
C TYR A 744 -7.65 -21.80 -3.95
N THR A 745 -8.40 -22.31 -2.99
CA THR A 745 -7.86 -23.29 -2.03
C THR A 745 -7.58 -24.63 -2.69
N TRP A 746 -6.49 -25.29 -2.29
CA TRP A 746 -6.04 -26.53 -2.93
C TRP A 746 -6.83 -27.75 -2.51
N LYS A 747 -6.93 -27.98 -1.21
CA LYS A 747 -7.68 -29.08 -0.58
C LYS A 747 -8.56 -28.51 0.53
N GLY A 748 -9.66 -29.16 0.76
CA GLY A 748 -10.54 -28.87 1.89
C GLY A 748 -10.98 -30.15 2.59
N TYR A 749 -11.62 -30.00 3.73
CA TYR A 749 -12.16 -31.09 4.55
C TYR A 749 -13.51 -31.59 4.03
N GLU A 750 -13.56 -31.94 2.77
CA GLU A 750 -14.77 -32.39 2.14
C GLU A 750 -15.18 -33.75 2.67
N ASN A 751 -16.30 -33.82 3.40
CA ASN A 751 -16.95 -35.07 3.83
C ASN A 751 -16.06 -36.10 4.54
N LYS A 752 -14.99 -35.65 5.20
CA LYS A 752 -14.12 -36.55 5.97
C LYS A 752 -14.50 -36.57 7.44
N ASN A 753 -14.57 -37.77 8.01
CA ASN A 753 -14.79 -37.93 9.42
C ASN A 753 -13.45 -37.75 10.18
N TYR A 754 -13.24 -36.56 10.73
CA TYR A 754 -11.97 -36.18 11.43
C TYR A 754 -11.72 -36.99 12.71
N THR A 755 -12.75 -37.62 13.29
CA THR A 755 -12.62 -38.40 14.52
C THR A 755 -11.91 -39.73 14.29
N THR A 756 -11.79 -40.18 13.04
CA THR A 756 -11.18 -41.48 12.67
C THR A 756 -9.79 -41.31 12.02
N ILE A 757 -9.34 -40.12 11.76
CA ILE A 757 -8.04 -39.86 11.11
C ILE A 757 -7.06 -39.40 12.18
N ASP A 758 -5.89 -40.06 12.26
CA ASP A 758 -4.80 -39.62 13.12
C ASP A 758 -4.45 -38.14 12.78
N PRO A 759 -4.43 -37.22 13.75
CA PRO A 759 -4.08 -35.83 13.56
C PRO A 759 -2.76 -35.62 12.81
N LEU A 760 -1.81 -36.51 12.92
CA LEU A 760 -0.54 -36.54 12.22
C LEU A 760 -0.70 -36.63 10.67
N TYR A 761 -1.74 -37.32 10.22
CA TYR A 761 -2.02 -37.52 8.79
C TYR A 761 -3.23 -36.71 8.29
N LEU A 762 -3.71 -35.77 9.09
CA LEU A 762 -4.73 -34.81 8.69
C LEU A 762 -4.18 -33.86 7.62
N ASN A 763 -4.04 -34.38 6.42
CA ASN A 763 -3.59 -33.69 5.23
C ASN A 763 -4.70 -32.77 4.68
N ALA A 764 -5.25 -31.92 5.52
CA ALA A 764 -6.38 -31.09 5.18
C ALA A 764 -6.29 -29.73 5.86
N GLN A 765 -6.91 -28.71 5.28
CA GLN A 765 -6.59 -27.32 5.54
C GLN A 765 -7.82 -26.42 5.50
N GLY A 766 -8.84 -26.76 6.27
CA GLY A 766 -10.04 -25.95 6.35
C GLY A 766 -10.99 -26.16 5.15
N ASP A 767 -11.87 -25.20 4.91
CA ASP A 767 -12.96 -25.34 3.94
C ASP A 767 -12.53 -25.06 2.52
N LYS A 768 -12.88 -25.91 1.56
CA LYS A 768 -12.64 -25.67 0.14
C LYS A 768 -13.40 -24.45 -0.33
N SER A 769 -12.68 -23.47 -0.87
CA SER A 769 -13.26 -22.17 -1.21
C SER A 769 -12.49 -21.40 -2.28
N ASN A 770 -13.16 -20.36 -2.79
CA ASN A 770 -12.57 -19.27 -3.54
C ASN A 770 -12.74 -18.00 -2.72
N ALA A 771 -11.63 -17.48 -2.21
CA ALA A 771 -11.62 -16.28 -1.38
C ALA A 771 -11.16 -15.05 -2.16
N GLU A 772 -11.84 -13.96 -1.95
CA GLU A 772 -11.52 -12.65 -2.49
C GLU A 772 -11.38 -11.65 -1.34
N LEU A 773 -10.36 -10.80 -1.39
CA LEU A 773 -10.23 -9.63 -0.53
C LEU A 773 -9.88 -8.42 -1.39
N MET A 774 -10.67 -7.36 -1.26
CA MET A 774 -10.37 -6.05 -1.80
C MET A 774 -10.10 -5.09 -0.65
N VAL A 775 -9.01 -4.34 -0.75
CA VAL A 775 -8.60 -3.31 0.23
C VAL A 775 -8.43 -1.99 -0.50
N ILE A 776 -9.11 -0.95 -0.03
CA ILE A 776 -8.95 0.42 -0.50
C ILE A 776 -8.39 1.23 0.67
N ASN A 777 -7.19 1.77 0.49
CA ASN A 777 -6.47 2.47 1.55
C ASN A 777 -6.02 3.87 1.12
N PRO A 778 -6.82 4.91 1.34
CA PRO A 778 -6.37 6.29 1.29
C PRO A 778 -5.52 6.63 2.52
N VAL A 779 -4.39 7.29 2.29
CA VAL A 779 -3.45 7.74 3.33
C VAL A 779 -3.13 9.20 3.10
N LEU A 780 -3.31 10.01 4.12
CA LEU A 780 -2.93 11.42 4.15
C LEU A 780 -1.83 11.59 5.19
N LEU A 781 -0.63 11.92 4.74
CA LEU A 781 0.49 12.29 5.57
C LEU A 781 0.66 13.80 5.53
N ILE A 782 0.41 14.48 6.64
CA ILE A 782 0.60 15.92 6.80
C ILE A 782 1.96 16.16 7.45
N GLN A 783 2.83 16.90 6.76
CA GLN A 783 4.12 17.27 7.29
C GLN A 783 3.99 18.45 8.25
N MET A 784 4.55 18.29 9.44
CA MET A 784 4.65 19.34 10.46
C MET A 784 6.09 19.89 10.53
N LYS A 785 6.39 20.70 11.54
CA LYS A 785 7.74 21.22 11.74
C LYS A 785 8.74 20.11 12.08
N HIS A 786 9.96 20.26 11.62
CA HIS A 786 11.04 19.28 11.78
C HIS A 786 10.70 17.94 11.15
N ASN A 787 11.00 16.83 11.81
CA ASN A 787 10.77 15.46 11.31
C ASN A 787 9.41 14.90 11.73
N TRP A 788 8.54 15.72 12.32
CA TRP A 788 7.22 15.31 12.75
C TRP A 788 6.16 15.49 11.69
N GLY A 789 5.15 14.66 11.72
CA GLY A 789 3.97 14.73 10.88
C GLY A 789 2.76 14.10 11.57
N MET A 790 1.65 14.12 10.87
CA MET A 790 0.40 13.44 11.25
C MET A 790 -0.05 12.57 10.10
N GLU A 791 -0.42 11.34 10.41
CA GLU A 791 -1.00 10.39 9.47
C GLU A 791 -2.48 10.20 9.76
N LEU A 792 -3.29 10.31 8.73
CA LEU A 792 -4.68 9.89 8.72
C LEU A 792 -4.83 8.86 7.62
N SER A 793 -5.26 7.67 7.96
CA SER A 793 -5.49 6.62 6.98
C SER A 793 -6.78 5.87 7.26
N SER A 794 -7.35 5.32 6.20
CA SER A 794 -8.54 4.45 6.29
C SER A 794 -8.30 3.19 5.48
N ASN A 795 -8.84 2.08 5.93
CA ASN A 795 -8.89 0.85 5.15
C ASN A 795 -10.35 0.42 5.01
N PHE A 796 -10.78 0.22 3.79
CA PHE A 796 -12.07 -0.40 3.47
C PHE A 796 -11.79 -1.82 3.03
N TYR A 797 -12.17 -2.80 3.84
CA TYR A 797 -12.01 -4.22 3.56
C TYR A 797 -13.31 -4.81 3.05
N MET A 798 -13.25 -5.46 1.89
CA MET A 798 -14.36 -6.22 1.31
C MET A 798 -13.89 -7.65 1.09
N ARG A 799 -14.23 -8.54 2.01
CA ARG A 799 -13.95 -9.98 1.91
C ARG A 799 -15.16 -10.71 1.38
N LYS A 800 -14.96 -11.61 0.45
CA LYS A 800 -15.97 -12.52 -0.06
C LYS A 800 -15.36 -13.90 -0.25
N THR A 801 -15.93 -14.90 0.42
CA THR A 801 -15.51 -16.30 0.30
C THR A 801 -16.67 -17.12 -0.21
N ARG A 802 -16.45 -17.82 -1.31
CA ARG A 802 -17.42 -18.76 -1.88
C ARG A 802 -16.98 -20.17 -1.53
N TYR A 803 -17.75 -20.83 -0.70
CA TYR A 803 -17.49 -22.19 -0.26
C TYR A 803 -18.08 -23.22 -1.21
N ALA A 804 -17.40 -24.38 -1.34
CA ALA A 804 -17.89 -25.46 -2.18
C ALA A 804 -19.05 -26.23 -1.51
N TYR A 805 -19.07 -26.29 -0.19
CA TYR A 805 -19.99 -27.15 0.59
C TYR A 805 -20.72 -26.40 1.70
N HIS A 806 -20.56 -25.11 1.82
CA HIS A 806 -21.17 -24.26 2.84
C HIS A 806 -21.70 -22.96 2.22
N ASP A 807 -22.48 -22.21 2.95
CA ASP A 807 -22.98 -20.90 2.54
C ASP A 807 -21.85 -19.91 2.33
N ASN A 808 -22.02 -19.02 1.37
CA ASN A 808 -21.04 -18.00 1.06
C ASN A 808 -20.99 -16.95 2.19
N VAL A 809 -19.78 -16.50 2.51
CA VAL A 809 -19.55 -15.46 3.52
C VAL A 809 -19.06 -14.20 2.87
N ALA A 810 -19.64 -13.06 3.25
CA ALA A 810 -19.18 -11.73 2.83
C ALA A 810 -19.11 -10.79 4.03
N THR A 811 -17.99 -10.11 4.19
CA THR A 811 -17.78 -9.09 5.22
C THR A 811 -17.39 -7.76 4.58
N ARG A 812 -17.87 -6.66 5.17
CA ARG A 812 -17.50 -5.29 4.80
C ARG A 812 -17.11 -4.55 6.07
N THR A 813 -15.88 -4.16 6.17
CA THR A 813 -15.33 -3.56 7.39
C THR A 813 -14.59 -2.28 7.04
N PHE A 814 -14.67 -1.35 7.94
CA PHE A 814 -13.96 -0.08 7.88
C PHE A 814 -12.95 0.00 9.00
N GLU A 815 -11.76 0.49 8.69
CA GLU A 815 -10.73 0.80 9.67
C GLU A 815 -10.29 2.24 9.48
N PHE A 816 -10.10 2.96 10.58
CA PHE A 816 -9.55 4.30 10.59
C PHE A 816 -8.35 4.37 11.51
N ARG A 817 -7.30 5.04 11.08
CA ARG A 817 -6.09 5.28 11.88
C ARG A 817 -5.76 6.76 11.90
N ALA A 818 -5.43 7.25 13.09
CA ALA A 818 -4.87 8.57 13.28
C ALA A 818 -3.63 8.47 14.15
N GLY A 819 -2.52 9.01 13.70
CA GLY A 819 -1.25 8.89 14.42
C GLY A 819 -0.30 10.05 14.17
N LEU A 820 0.61 10.24 15.14
CA LEU A 820 1.78 11.08 14.97
C LEU A 820 2.87 10.30 14.25
N VAL A 821 3.51 10.94 13.29
CA VAL A 821 4.57 10.35 12.47
C VAL A 821 5.88 11.02 12.78
N TYR A 822 6.93 10.22 12.94
CA TYR A 822 8.30 10.69 12.98
C TYR A 822 9.07 10.16 11.78
N ARG A 823 9.76 11.04 11.07
CA ARG A 823 10.60 10.70 9.92
C ARG A 823 12.06 10.70 10.37
N PHE A 824 12.72 9.55 10.22
CA PHE A 824 14.13 9.36 10.58
C PHE A 824 15.08 9.89 9.52
#